data_f6c445f7f123428f8c6a24be6be2470e
#
_entry.id   f6c445f7f123428f8c6a24be6be2470e
#
_cell.length_a   1.000
_cell.length_b   1.000
_cell.length_c   1.000
_cell.angle_alpha   90.00
_cell.angle_beta   90.00
_cell.angle_gamma   90.00
#
_symmetry.space_group_name_H-M   'P 1'
#
loop_
_entity.id
_entity.type
_entity.pdbx_description
1 polymer ?
#
loop_
_entity_poly.entity_id
_entity_poly.type
_entity_poly.pdbx_seq_one_letter_code
_entity_poly.pdbx_strand_id
1 'polypeptide(L)'
;MRNLSGNQIREEFLRFFEGKQHRRVHSASLVPANDPTLLFTNAGMNQFKDVFLGAEQRDYTRAASSQKCVRAGGKHNDLENVGFTRRHHTFFEMLGNFSFGDYFKREAIAYAWELLTSPEWFGIDPARLYVTIFEGTADVPRDDEAEQFWIATGVPKERIFAMSAKDNFWQMGETGPCGPCSEIFFDLGVEAAETPGVDKPFPEDDQRYMEIWNLVFMQFDRAVDATGKATLTPLPKPSIDTGMGLERIACVLQGKLSNYESDLFTPLIGAAMRLTGFGGTQLGGETHPSGDEAAARMGHPDSVETHVSESRRGAPGLVDDQSVAELALSDAKGAASLRIIADHARAATFLIADGVQPSNEGRGYVLRKILRRGIRHGRLLGQEKPFMHEMVLAVRDEMSAAYPELKDAAERVAKVVLAEELQFARVISSALVRLDEQLGALVERKNLFEEFLKAEHAYEFGPHARPGQEPIEEETKALCQINDIYYGKIEAKYPEEFSGEYWGDERGTNHILREPVVYSGKDAFNLYETFGLPLDFIEDAVRDAGLAFDVEGFESAKEEEQQRARASWKGGSQKSAAPVYRDLPKTEFEGYGALRVDGARVLALVKDGVGVQALAVGETGEVVLDATSFYADSGGQVGDVGWLYAADHNTVVAEVTGCKKPVQGVFAHSVVAKQTIAVGDAVDTAVNGEIRNAVMRNHTGTHLLHAALRQVLGTHVKQAGSLNDRQRLRFDFSHFTGVADEELEEIESIVNAQVLANTPVQTLVDVPIDTAVHELGATALFGEKYGELVRVVKIGDFSTELCGGTHTAATGEIGLLKLVGEGAVASGVRRVEAVTGTGSLGLFRRDADVAKIAAQIVGSGDVSAELLRAKMAAQDDEMKKLRRELEQMRMKSASAATADAAGSAVEVKGVKVLAQRVDALDKSQMRNLVDELRGKLGSGVVVLGAATAEGKVSLIAGVTKDLTARVQAGKIVGLLAAKVGGKGGGRPDLAEAGGSDVAGLDAALASAKDVVGELLG
;
A
#
# COMPACT_ATOMS: atom_id res chain seq x y z
N MET A 1 22.71 -29.81 -29.09
CA MET A 1 22.15 -29.03 -27.96
C MET A 1 21.31 -29.96 -27.11
N ARG A 2 21.54 -29.98 -25.78
CA ARG A 2 20.78 -30.82 -24.86
C ARG A 2 19.47 -30.08 -24.49
N ASN A 3 18.36 -30.81 -24.47
CA ASN A 3 17.08 -30.24 -23.96
C ASN A 3 17.05 -30.48 -22.44
N LEU A 4 17.19 -29.43 -21.66
CA LEU A 4 17.26 -29.45 -20.20
C LEU A 4 16.15 -28.57 -19.59
N SER A 5 15.55 -29.03 -18.49
CA SER A 5 14.65 -28.19 -17.69
C SER A 5 15.42 -27.10 -16.93
N GLY A 6 14.74 -26.03 -16.53
CA GLY A 6 15.35 -24.95 -15.76
C GLY A 6 16.05 -25.46 -14.48
N ASN A 7 15.43 -26.42 -13.78
CA ASN A 7 16.05 -27.06 -12.61
C ASN A 7 17.31 -27.85 -12.96
N GLN A 8 17.33 -28.53 -14.09
CA GLN A 8 18.53 -29.26 -14.55
C GLN A 8 19.63 -28.30 -14.99
N ILE A 9 19.30 -27.21 -15.68
CA ILE A 9 20.27 -26.17 -16.09
C ILE A 9 20.96 -25.58 -14.87
N ARG A 10 20.18 -25.21 -13.84
CA ARG A 10 20.72 -24.68 -12.58
C ARG A 10 21.71 -25.66 -11.93
N GLU A 11 21.33 -26.91 -11.82
CA GLU A 11 22.17 -27.95 -11.20
C GLU A 11 23.41 -28.26 -12.05
N GLU A 12 23.31 -28.37 -13.39
CA GLU A 12 24.45 -28.62 -14.28
C GLU A 12 25.45 -27.46 -14.24
N PHE A 13 24.99 -26.20 -14.17
CA PHE A 13 25.85 -25.03 -14.01
C PHE A 13 26.66 -25.11 -12.71
N LEU A 14 25.98 -25.33 -11.61
CA LEU A 14 26.63 -25.39 -10.30
C LEU A 14 27.60 -26.57 -10.21
N ARG A 15 27.20 -27.74 -10.70
CA ARG A 15 28.08 -28.94 -10.75
C ARG A 15 29.29 -28.75 -11.63
N PHE A 16 29.17 -28.08 -12.79
CA PHE A 16 30.31 -27.75 -13.65
C PHE A 16 31.31 -26.91 -12.88
N PHE A 17 30.91 -25.86 -12.20
CA PHE A 17 31.81 -24.99 -11.49
C PHE A 17 32.33 -25.60 -10.17
N GLU A 18 31.59 -26.48 -9.50
CA GLU A 18 32.14 -27.31 -8.42
C GLU A 18 33.30 -28.18 -8.92
N GLY A 19 33.16 -28.77 -10.12
CA GLY A 19 34.26 -29.49 -10.79
C GLY A 19 35.49 -28.62 -11.12
N LYS A 20 35.31 -27.29 -11.23
CA LYS A 20 36.35 -26.27 -11.39
C LYS A 20 36.80 -25.67 -10.05
N GLN A 21 36.50 -26.32 -8.92
CA GLN A 21 36.86 -25.92 -7.54
C GLN A 21 36.17 -24.64 -7.03
N HIS A 22 34.99 -24.31 -7.53
CA HIS A 22 34.18 -23.23 -6.98
C HIS A 22 33.33 -23.71 -5.80
N ARG A 23 33.24 -22.89 -4.78
CA ARG A 23 32.32 -23.12 -3.67
C ARG A 23 30.90 -22.83 -4.14
N ARG A 24 29.97 -23.78 -4.01
CA ARG A 24 28.55 -23.53 -4.20
C ARG A 24 28.06 -22.63 -3.06
N VAL A 25 27.60 -21.45 -3.40
CA VAL A 25 27.07 -20.46 -2.44
C VAL A 25 25.58 -20.29 -2.67
N HIS A 26 24.82 -20.30 -1.59
CA HIS A 26 23.37 -20.11 -1.63
C HIS A 26 23.00 -18.71 -2.09
N SER A 27 21.83 -18.57 -2.72
CA SER A 27 21.30 -17.26 -3.12
C SER A 27 21.11 -16.37 -1.90
N ALA A 28 21.65 -15.18 -1.93
CA ALA A 28 21.37 -14.16 -0.91
C ALA A 28 19.92 -13.66 -1.01
N SER A 29 19.47 -12.95 0.04
CA SER A 29 18.18 -12.27 0.05
C SER A 29 18.09 -11.22 -1.07
N LEU A 30 16.87 -11.04 -1.58
CA LEU A 30 16.56 -9.93 -2.49
C LEU A 30 16.69 -8.55 -1.83
N VAL A 31 16.74 -8.51 -0.50
CA VAL A 31 16.97 -7.29 0.28
C VAL A 31 18.45 -7.24 0.68
N PRO A 32 19.28 -6.38 0.03
CA PRO A 32 20.70 -6.24 0.38
C PRO A 32 20.86 -5.80 1.83
N ALA A 33 21.64 -6.55 2.62
CA ALA A 33 21.83 -6.25 4.05
C ALA A 33 22.70 -5.01 4.28
N ASN A 34 23.76 -4.82 3.45
CA ASN A 34 24.81 -3.85 3.69
C ASN A 34 24.93 -2.77 2.61
N ASP A 35 23.99 -2.68 1.67
CA ASP A 35 24.03 -1.68 0.60
C ASP A 35 22.77 -0.82 0.56
N PRO A 36 22.79 0.38 1.18
CA PRO A 36 21.64 1.30 1.17
C PRO A 36 21.41 1.96 -0.20
N THR A 37 22.34 1.84 -1.15
CA THR A 37 22.24 2.41 -2.49
C THR A 37 21.38 1.56 -3.43
N LEU A 38 21.16 0.28 -3.09
CA LEU A 38 20.37 -0.65 -3.86
C LEU A 38 19.01 -0.91 -3.20
N LEU A 39 17.95 -0.81 -3.99
CA LEU A 39 16.61 -1.23 -3.55
C LEU A 39 16.54 -2.74 -3.38
N PHE A 40 17.01 -3.49 -4.39
CA PHE A 40 17.00 -4.95 -4.41
C PHE A 40 18.32 -5.49 -4.94
N THR A 41 18.59 -6.74 -4.64
CA THR A 41 19.66 -7.52 -5.27
C THR A 41 19.34 -7.66 -6.76
N ASN A 42 20.15 -7.04 -7.63
CA ASN A 42 19.94 -6.92 -9.07
C ASN A 42 20.98 -7.68 -9.91
N ALA A 43 22.02 -8.23 -9.26
CA ALA A 43 23.10 -8.99 -9.89
C ALA A 43 23.66 -10.04 -8.93
N GLY A 44 24.29 -11.10 -9.50
CA GLY A 44 24.90 -12.20 -8.74
C GLY A 44 26.01 -11.77 -7.80
N MET A 45 26.75 -10.73 -8.18
CA MET A 45 27.90 -10.23 -7.44
C MET A 45 27.54 -9.42 -6.18
N ASN A 46 26.26 -8.99 -6.00
CA ASN A 46 25.91 -8.10 -4.89
C ASN A 46 26.30 -8.67 -3.52
N GLN A 47 26.15 -9.96 -3.30
CA GLN A 47 26.56 -10.64 -2.07
C GLN A 47 28.08 -10.75 -1.87
N PHE A 48 28.89 -10.43 -2.89
CA PHE A 48 30.35 -10.51 -2.87
C PHE A 48 31.03 -9.14 -3.04
N LYS A 49 30.26 -8.05 -3.01
CA LYS A 49 30.77 -6.68 -3.18
C LYS A 49 31.98 -6.38 -2.29
N ASP A 50 31.85 -6.66 -1.00
CA ASP A 50 32.89 -6.38 0.01
C ASP A 50 34.11 -7.29 -0.16
N VAL A 51 33.91 -8.50 -0.73
CA VAL A 51 35.03 -9.41 -1.08
C VAL A 51 35.84 -8.85 -2.25
N PHE A 52 35.16 -8.32 -3.30
CA PHE A 52 35.86 -7.68 -4.44
C PHE A 52 36.62 -6.42 -4.02
N LEU A 53 36.07 -5.65 -3.11
CA LEU A 53 36.70 -4.45 -2.56
C LEU A 53 37.82 -4.77 -1.55
N GLY A 54 37.96 -6.04 -1.12
CA GLY A 54 38.90 -6.48 -0.10
C GLY A 54 38.52 -6.12 1.34
N ALA A 55 37.30 -5.64 1.55
CA ALA A 55 36.76 -5.32 2.87
C ALA A 55 36.31 -6.56 3.65
N GLU A 56 35.96 -7.65 2.95
CA GLU A 56 35.62 -8.94 3.53
C GLU A 56 36.56 -10.05 3.03
N GLN A 57 36.91 -11.00 3.91
CA GLN A 57 37.66 -12.20 3.54
C GLN A 57 36.81 -13.44 3.75
N ARG A 58 36.80 -14.34 2.77
CA ARG A 58 36.12 -15.63 2.82
C ARG A 58 37.13 -16.78 2.86
N ASP A 59 36.71 -17.95 3.32
CA ASP A 59 37.50 -19.18 3.35
C ASP A 59 37.66 -19.85 1.96
N TYR A 60 37.23 -19.17 0.90
CA TYR A 60 37.32 -19.60 -0.51
C TYR A 60 37.68 -18.41 -1.42
N THR A 61 38.34 -18.73 -2.56
CA THR A 61 38.69 -17.75 -3.59
C THR A 61 37.87 -17.90 -4.87
N ARG A 62 37.03 -18.93 -4.96
CA ARG A 62 36.12 -19.18 -6.09
C ARG A 62 34.72 -19.49 -5.58
N ALA A 63 33.70 -18.93 -6.19
CA ALA A 63 32.30 -19.20 -5.85
C ALA A 63 31.44 -19.39 -7.10
N ALA A 64 30.36 -20.16 -6.98
CA ALA A 64 29.32 -20.25 -7.97
C ALA A 64 27.93 -20.21 -7.28
N SER A 65 26.98 -19.50 -7.85
CA SER A 65 25.63 -19.37 -7.30
C SER A 65 24.57 -19.24 -8.40
N SER A 66 23.33 -19.62 -8.05
CA SER A 66 22.12 -19.17 -8.75
C SER A 66 21.47 -18.11 -7.87
N GLN A 67 21.65 -16.84 -8.22
CA GLN A 67 21.21 -15.72 -7.40
C GLN A 67 19.86 -15.22 -7.86
N LYS A 68 18.92 -15.13 -6.92
CA LYS A 68 17.64 -14.40 -7.09
C LYS A 68 17.94 -12.92 -7.34
N CYS A 69 17.36 -12.37 -8.40
CA CYS A 69 17.51 -10.96 -8.76
C CYS A 69 16.17 -10.31 -9.04
N VAL A 70 16.04 -9.03 -8.69
CA VAL A 70 14.90 -8.18 -9.02
C VAL A 70 15.36 -6.90 -9.66
N ARG A 71 14.83 -6.59 -10.85
CA ARG A 71 15.04 -5.35 -11.59
C ARG A 71 13.72 -4.59 -11.72
N ALA A 72 13.34 -3.93 -10.62
CA ALA A 72 12.17 -3.08 -10.55
C ALA A 72 12.50 -1.82 -9.73
N GLY A 73 12.45 -0.68 -10.37
CA GLY A 73 12.85 0.61 -9.79
C GLY A 73 14.38 0.83 -9.77
N GLY A 74 14.79 2.10 -9.66
CA GLY A 74 16.21 2.50 -9.69
C GLY A 74 16.80 2.52 -11.10
N LYS A 75 18.14 2.37 -11.20
CA LYS A 75 18.88 2.48 -12.47
C LYS A 75 18.57 1.34 -13.46
N HIS A 76 18.28 0.15 -12.94
CA HIS A 76 17.90 -1.02 -13.72
C HIS A 76 16.43 -1.31 -13.47
N ASN A 77 15.56 -0.93 -14.40
CA ASN A 77 14.11 -1.08 -14.28
C ASN A 77 13.54 -1.76 -15.53
N ASP A 78 13.24 -3.04 -15.43
CA ASP A 78 12.67 -3.83 -16.52
C ASP A 78 11.14 -3.93 -16.45
N LEU A 79 10.52 -3.38 -15.39
CA LEU A 79 9.10 -3.53 -15.09
C LEU A 79 8.18 -3.17 -16.28
N GLU A 80 8.54 -2.13 -17.01
CA GLU A 80 7.75 -1.61 -18.14
C GLU A 80 7.76 -2.55 -19.35
N ASN A 81 8.86 -3.29 -19.54
CA ASN A 81 9.05 -4.20 -20.67
C ASN A 81 8.44 -5.58 -20.42
N VAL A 82 8.13 -5.91 -19.15
CA VAL A 82 7.58 -7.21 -18.76
C VAL A 82 6.23 -7.47 -19.41
N GLY A 83 6.11 -8.62 -20.07
CA GLY A 83 4.91 -9.06 -20.77
C GLY A 83 4.83 -8.59 -22.23
N PHE A 84 5.50 -7.49 -22.59
CA PHE A 84 5.50 -6.92 -23.95
C PHE A 84 6.74 -7.34 -24.77
N THR A 85 7.82 -7.69 -24.10
CA THR A 85 9.01 -8.25 -24.74
C THR A 85 9.15 -9.75 -24.47
N ARG A 86 9.97 -10.44 -25.22
CA ARG A 86 10.17 -11.90 -25.12
C ARG A 86 11.13 -12.30 -23.99
N ARG A 87 11.88 -11.35 -23.38
CA ARG A 87 13.05 -11.66 -22.55
C ARG A 87 13.27 -10.82 -21.28
N HIS A 88 12.39 -9.83 -20.98
CA HIS A 88 12.50 -9.02 -19.78
C HIS A 88 11.58 -9.54 -18.66
N HIS A 89 12.13 -9.56 -17.44
CA HIS A 89 11.47 -10.07 -16.25
C HIS A 89 11.71 -9.14 -15.06
N THR A 90 10.73 -9.01 -14.18
CA THR A 90 10.90 -8.33 -12.90
C THR A 90 11.80 -9.15 -11.97
N PHE A 91 11.49 -10.44 -11.85
CA PHE A 91 12.27 -11.42 -11.10
C PHE A 91 12.91 -12.40 -12.08
N PHE A 92 14.20 -12.67 -11.90
CA PHE A 92 14.95 -13.67 -12.68
C PHE A 92 16.04 -14.27 -11.84
N GLU A 93 16.61 -15.38 -12.31
CA GLU A 93 17.75 -16.03 -11.68
C GLU A 93 19.03 -15.78 -12.50
N MET A 94 20.09 -15.33 -11.82
CA MET A 94 21.39 -15.11 -12.41
C MET A 94 22.35 -16.22 -11.98
N LEU A 95 22.75 -17.06 -12.91
CA LEU A 95 23.80 -18.04 -12.74
C LEU A 95 25.14 -17.34 -12.84
N GLY A 96 25.93 -17.35 -11.76
CA GLY A 96 27.21 -16.65 -11.71
C GLY A 96 28.34 -17.51 -11.20
N ASN A 97 29.53 -17.35 -11.80
CA ASN A 97 30.79 -17.83 -11.25
C ASN A 97 31.72 -16.66 -10.98
N PHE A 98 32.43 -16.76 -9.88
CA PHE A 98 33.19 -15.66 -9.29
C PHE A 98 34.63 -16.13 -8.97
N SER A 99 35.64 -15.24 -9.24
CA SER A 99 36.99 -15.40 -8.80
C SER A 99 37.44 -14.17 -8.04
N PHE A 100 37.93 -14.36 -6.83
CA PHE A 100 38.42 -13.30 -5.96
C PHE A 100 39.95 -13.23 -6.01
N GLY A 101 40.48 -12.91 -7.19
CA GLY A 101 41.90 -12.84 -7.48
C GLY A 101 42.64 -14.18 -7.54
N ASP A 102 41.94 -15.27 -7.92
CA ASP A 102 42.48 -16.60 -8.11
C ASP A 102 42.78 -16.89 -9.59
N TYR A 103 41.78 -16.70 -10.46
CA TYR A 103 41.93 -16.75 -11.93
C TYR A 103 41.32 -15.50 -12.57
N PHE A 104 41.60 -15.29 -13.84
CA PHE A 104 41.15 -14.11 -14.57
C PHE A 104 40.64 -14.48 -15.99
N LYS A 105 40.71 -13.58 -16.96
CA LYS A 105 40.06 -13.67 -18.30
C LYS A 105 40.21 -15.00 -18.98
N ARG A 106 41.45 -15.55 -19.03
CA ARG A 106 41.76 -16.78 -19.75
C ARG A 106 40.90 -17.97 -19.32
N GLU A 107 40.86 -18.20 -18.01
CA GLU A 107 40.10 -19.31 -17.41
C GLU A 107 38.59 -19.03 -17.50
N ALA A 108 38.16 -17.80 -17.26
CA ALA A 108 36.75 -17.44 -17.35
C ALA A 108 36.17 -17.70 -18.74
N ILE A 109 36.87 -17.28 -19.79
CA ILE A 109 36.53 -17.50 -21.21
C ILE A 109 36.54 -18.99 -21.53
N ALA A 110 37.58 -19.72 -21.10
CA ALA A 110 37.69 -21.15 -21.36
C ALA A 110 36.54 -21.94 -20.68
N TYR A 111 36.21 -21.61 -19.44
CA TYR A 111 35.12 -22.27 -18.72
C TYR A 111 33.74 -21.95 -19.35
N ALA A 112 33.50 -20.71 -19.73
CA ALA A 112 32.28 -20.34 -20.40
C ALA A 112 32.09 -21.09 -21.72
N TRP A 113 33.13 -21.15 -22.55
CA TRP A 113 33.10 -21.86 -23.83
C TRP A 113 32.89 -23.35 -23.65
N GLU A 114 33.62 -23.98 -22.69
CA GLU A 114 33.48 -25.41 -22.38
C GLU A 114 32.04 -25.73 -21.92
N LEU A 115 31.50 -24.98 -21.01
CA LEU A 115 30.12 -25.22 -20.52
C LEU A 115 29.09 -25.12 -21.64
N LEU A 116 29.18 -24.08 -22.49
CA LEU A 116 28.21 -23.87 -23.55
C LEU A 116 28.31 -24.90 -24.67
N THR A 117 29.52 -25.22 -25.11
CA THR A 117 29.74 -25.97 -26.37
C THR A 117 29.98 -27.47 -26.19
N SER A 118 30.48 -27.90 -25.01
CA SER A 118 30.75 -29.34 -24.79
C SER A 118 29.45 -30.14 -24.78
N PRO A 119 29.40 -31.28 -25.52
CA PRO A 119 28.23 -32.19 -25.51
C PRO A 119 27.94 -32.80 -24.14
N GLU A 120 28.90 -32.83 -23.24
CA GLU A 120 28.73 -33.32 -21.86
C GLU A 120 27.88 -32.34 -21.03
N TRP A 121 27.92 -31.06 -21.37
CA TRP A 121 27.22 -29.98 -20.69
C TRP A 121 26.03 -29.48 -21.52
N PHE A 122 26.05 -28.26 -22.04
CA PHE A 122 24.91 -27.68 -22.76
C PHE A 122 24.88 -28.09 -24.26
N GLY A 123 26.03 -28.31 -24.86
CA GLY A 123 26.17 -28.81 -26.24
C GLY A 123 25.60 -27.86 -27.30
N ILE A 124 25.72 -26.56 -27.10
CA ILE A 124 25.30 -25.53 -28.06
C ILE A 124 26.25 -25.55 -29.27
N ASP A 125 25.69 -25.45 -30.47
CA ASP A 125 26.46 -25.35 -31.70
C ASP A 125 27.28 -24.03 -31.68
N PRO A 126 28.62 -24.11 -31.70
CA PRO A 126 29.50 -22.93 -31.81
C PRO A 126 29.18 -22.01 -32.99
N ALA A 127 28.59 -22.55 -34.06
CA ALA A 127 28.19 -21.78 -35.24
C ALA A 127 27.05 -20.82 -34.99
N ARG A 128 26.32 -20.94 -33.84
CA ARG A 128 25.24 -20.04 -33.43
C ARG A 128 25.68 -19.04 -32.40
N LEU A 129 26.95 -19.03 -31.98
CA LEU A 129 27.44 -18.14 -30.93
C LEU A 129 28.24 -16.97 -31.52
N TYR A 130 28.02 -15.79 -30.96
CA TYR A 130 28.78 -14.57 -31.22
C TYR A 130 29.30 -14.05 -29.89
N VAL A 131 30.45 -13.37 -29.88
CA VAL A 131 31.03 -12.80 -28.67
C VAL A 131 31.38 -11.34 -28.88
N THR A 132 31.27 -10.55 -27.81
CA THR A 132 31.69 -9.16 -27.83
C THR A 132 32.88 -8.92 -26.92
N ILE A 133 33.62 -7.86 -27.19
CA ILE A 133 34.73 -7.38 -26.35
C ILE A 133 34.61 -5.87 -26.20
N PHE A 134 35.24 -5.33 -25.18
CA PHE A 134 35.28 -3.88 -24.95
C PHE A 134 36.15 -3.17 -25.98
N GLU A 135 35.64 -2.15 -26.68
CA GLU A 135 36.36 -1.39 -27.70
C GLU A 135 37.35 -0.36 -27.13
N GLY A 136 37.25 -0.03 -25.83
CA GLY A 136 38.08 0.95 -25.15
C GLY A 136 37.42 2.31 -25.01
N THR A 137 37.98 3.12 -24.11
CA THR A 137 37.69 4.55 -23.89
C THR A 137 39.01 5.30 -23.78
N ALA A 138 38.96 6.62 -23.55
CA ALA A 138 40.15 7.43 -23.27
C ALA A 138 40.92 6.96 -22.02
N ASP A 139 40.22 6.41 -21.03
CA ASP A 139 40.80 6.02 -19.75
C ASP A 139 41.10 4.54 -19.62
N VAL A 140 40.43 3.68 -20.39
CA VAL A 140 40.60 2.21 -20.36
C VAL A 140 40.80 1.69 -21.80
N PRO A 141 41.93 1.00 -22.08
CA PRO A 141 42.24 0.54 -23.44
C PRO A 141 41.26 -0.56 -23.90
N ARG A 142 41.22 -0.76 -25.23
CA ARG A 142 40.53 -1.91 -25.86
C ARG A 142 41.01 -3.25 -25.27
N ASP A 143 40.10 -4.18 -25.10
CA ASP A 143 40.44 -5.50 -24.52
C ASP A 143 40.95 -6.51 -25.55
N ASP A 144 42.13 -6.24 -26.07
CA ASP A 144 42.82 -7.13 -27.03
C ASP A 144 43.16 -8.49 -26.42
N GLU A 145 43.36 -8.55 -25.10
CA GLU A 145 43.63 -9.80 -24.39
C GLU A 145 42.42 -10.75 -24.44
N ALA A 146 41.21 -10.25 -24.22
CA ALA A 146 39.98 -11.03 -24.35
C ALA A 146 39.78 -11.54 -25.79
N GLU A 147 40.05 -10.71 -26.81
CA GLU A 147 40.02 -11.16 -28.23
C GLU A 147 40.93 -12.35 -28.47
N GLN A 148 42.19 -12.27 -27.97
CA GLN A 148 43.15 -13.38 -28.14
C GLN A 148 42.72 -14.66 -27.43
N PHE A 149 42.11 -14.56 -26.24
CA PHE A 149 41.63 -15.73 -25.51
C PHE A 149 40.42 -16.36 -26.22
N TRP A 150 39.50 -15.57 -26.77
CA TRP A 150 38.41 -16.09 -27.58
C TRP A 150 38.88 -16.81 -28.83
N ILE A 151 39.86 -16.24 -29.56
CA ILE A 151 40.47 -16.92 -30.72
C ILE A 151 41.14 -18.22 -30.29
N ALA A 152 41.85 -18.22 -29.15
CA ALA A 152 42.52 -19.42 -28.63
C ALA A 152 41.55 -20.52 -28.18
N THR A 153 40.32 -20.22 -27.81
CA THR A 153 39.25 -21.18 -27.49
C THR A 153 38.55 -21.72 -28.75
N GLY A 154 38.85 -21.15 -29.93
CA GLY A 154 38.32 -21.62 -31.21
C GLY A 154 37.18 -20.78 -31.79
N VAL A 155 36.91 -19.60 -31.24
CA VAL A 155 35.94 -18.64 -31.80
C VAL A 155 36.55 -18.00 -33.04
N PRO A 156 35.90 -18.07 -34.21
CA PRO A 156 36.37 -17.39 -35.42
C PRO A 156 36.41 -15.87 -35.22
N LYS A 157 37.45 -15.21 -35.72
CA LYS A 157 37.64 -13.76 -35.54
C LYS A 157 36.45 -12.93 -36.05
N GLU A 158 35.84 -13.37 -37.14
CA GLU A 158 34.63 -12.73 -37.71
C GLU A 158 33.37 -12.84 -36.84
N ARG A 159 33.44 -13.54 -35.71
CA ARG A 159 32.34 -13.65 -34.69
C ARG A 159 32.70 -12.95 -33.39
N ILE A 160 33.79 -12.18 -33.37
CA ILE A 160 34.24 -11.38 -32.25
C ILE A 160 34.06 -9.89 -32.61
N PHE A 161 33.19 -9.19 -31.86
CA PHE A 161 32.84 -7.80 -32.15
C PHE A 161 33.29 -6.88 -31.00
N ALA A 162 33.92 -5.75 -31.35
CA ALA A 162 34.23 -4.73 -30.36
C ALA A 162 33.04 -3.81 -30.19
N MET A 163 32.58 -3.62 -28.94
CA MET A 163 31.44 -2.82 -28.59
C MET A 163 31.80 -1.71 -27.60
N SER A 164 30.98 -0.67 -27.58
CA SER A 164 31.20 0.55 -26.77
C SER A 164 31.14 0.31 -25.26
N ALA A 165 31.57 1.33 -24.51
CA ALA A 165 31.42 1.31 -23.03
C ALA A 165 29.98 1.21 -22.56
N LYS A 166 29.00 1.54 -23.40
CA LYS A 166 27.59 1.37 -23.08
C LYS A 166 27.22 -0.11 -22.95
N ASP A 167 27.82 -0.95 -23.79
CA ASP A 167 27.49 -2.37 -23.91
C ASP A 167 28.52 -3.24 -23.17
N ASN A 168 29.83 -2.99 -23.34
CA ASN A 168 30.90 -3.85 -22.83
C ASN A 168 31.75 -3.23 -21.69
N PHE A 169 31.20 -2.33 -20.89
CA PHE A 169 31.77 -1.88 -19.61
C PHE A 169 30.75 -1.94 -18.49
N TRP A 170 30.82 -2.99 -17.69
CA TRP A 170 29.86 -3.19 -16.61
C TRP A 170 30.25 -2.41 -15.35
N GLN A 171 29.20 -1.85 -14.67
CA GLN A 171 29.33 -1.15 -13.39
C GLN A 171 28.11 -1.43 -12.51
N MET A 172 28.35 -1.70 -11.24
CA MET A 172 27.31 -2.05 -10.29
C MET A 172 26.29 -0.92 -10.07
N GLY A 173 26.78 0.32 -10.03
CA GLY A 173 25.98 1.51 -9.79
C GLY A 173 26.77 2.79 -10.10
N GLU A 174 26.47 3.88 -9.44
CA GLU A 174 27.29 5.11 -9.55
C GLU A 174 28.66 4.93 -8.91
N THR A 175 28.76 4.06 -7.90
CA THR A 175 30.00 3.72 -7.18
C THR A 175 30.11 2.21 -7.01
N GLY A 176 31.34 1.70 -6.85
CA GLY A 176 31.63 0.30 -6.56
C GLY A 176 32.40 -0.42 -7.68
N PRO A 177 32.58 -1.75 -7.56
CA PRO A 177 33.38 -2.54 -8.52
C PRO A 177 32.86 -2.42 -9.95
N CYS A 178 33.79 -2.31 -10.91
CA CYS A 178 33.45 -2.22 -12.33
C CYS A 178 34.63 -2.72 -13.19
N GLY A 179 34.37 -2.92 -14.48
CA GLY A 179 35.39 -3.30 -15.45
C GLY A 179 34.85 -3.61 -16.83
N PRO A 180 35.77 -3.80 -17.82
CA PRO A 180 35.40 -4.29 -19.14
C PRO A 180 34.68 -5.62 -19.02
N CYS A 181 33.81 -5.90 -19.98
CA CYS A 181 33.15 -7.21 -20.06
C CYS A 181 33.12 -7.76 -21.47
N SER A 182 32.85 -9.05 -21.55
CA SER A 182 32.66 -9.78 -22.77
C SER A 182 31.35 -10.54 -22.71
N GLU A 183 30.51 -10.33 -23.68
CA GLU A 183 29.17 -10.92 -23.70
C GLU A 183 29.11 -12.03 -24.76
N ILE A 184 28.31 -13.04 -24.47
CA ILE A 184 28.07 -14.17 -25.37
C ILE A 184 26.61 -14.11 -25.82
N PHE A 185 26.41 -14.07 -27.13
CA PHE A 185 25.12 -14.01 -27.79
C PHE A 185 24.83 -15.31 -28.53
N PHE A 186 23.55 -15.67 -28.54
CA PHE A 186 23.02 -16.80 -29.29
C PHE A 186 22.13 -16.33 -30.43
N ASP A 187 22.36 -16.82 -31.65
CA ASP A 187 21.50 -16.56 -32.82
C ASP A 187 20.26 -17.47 -32.78
N LEU A 188 19.11 -16.89 -32.46
CA LEU A 188 17.79 -17.57 -32.44
C LEU A 188 17.29 -17.92 -33.86
N GLY A 189 17.92 -17.35 -34.91
CA GLY A 189 17.52 -17.50 -36.29
C GLY A 189 16.59 -16.40 -36.79
N VAL A 190 16.40 -16.34 -38.09
CA VAL A 190 15.63 -15.28 -38.80
C VAL A 190 14.13 -15.27 -38.41
N GLU A 191 13.64 -16.35 -37.83
CA GLU A 191 12.24 -16.42 -37.33
C GLU A 191 12.05 -15.58 -36.07
N ALA A 192 13.15 -15.34 -35.30
CA ALA A 192 13.14 -14.50 -34.11
C ALA A 192 13.40 -13.03 -34.42
N ALA A 193 13.80 -12.68 -35.66
CA ALA A 193 14.11 -11.31 -36.04
C ALA A 193 12.99 -10.30 -35.74
N GLU A 194 13.34 -9.03 -35.52
CA GLU A 194 12.41 -7.93 -35.32
C GLU A 194 11.33 -7.91 -36.42
N THR A 195 11.74 -8.10 -37.66
CA THR A 195 10.82 -8.39 -38.78
C THR A 195 11.04 -9.86 -39.20
N PRO A 196 10.10 -10.76 -38.88
CA PRO A 196 10.29 -12.19 -39.17
C PRO A 196 10.68 -12.46 -40.64
N GLY A 197 11.77 -13.23 -40.84
CA GLY A 197 12.29 -13.57 -42.17
C GLY A 197 13.26 -12.55 -42.77
N VAL A 198 13.51 -11.41 -42.09
CA VAL A 198 14.54 -10.44 -42.53
C VAL A 198 15.86 -10.80 -41.86
N ASP A 199 16.89 -11.04 -42.68
CA ASP A 199 18.22 -11.40 -42.24
C ASP A 199 19.10 -10.14 -42.03
N LYS A 200 19.14 -9.63 -40.78
CA LYS A 200 20.09 -8.59 -40.40
C LYS A 200 21.33 -9.22 -39.75
N PRO A 201 22.54 -8.71 -40.02
CA PRO A 201 23.76 -9.26 -39.44
C PRO A 201 23.87 -8.90 -37.96
N PHE A 202 24.67 -9.66 -37.17
CA PHE A 202 25.01 -9.27 -35.81
C PHE A 202 25.86 -7.96 -35.81
N PRO A 203 25.60 -6.99 -34.94
CA PRO A 203 24.62 -6.94 -33.87
C PRO A 203 23.33 -6.13 -34.19
N GLU A 204 22.91 -6.02 -35.44
CA GLU A 204 21.84 -5.10 -35.89
C GLU A 204 20.40 -5.52 -35.51
N ASP A 205 20.21 -6.69 -34.90
CA ASP A 205 18.88 -7.21 -34.55
C ASP A 205 18.86 -7.82 -33.13
N ASP A 206 18.48 -7.03 -32.18
CA ASP A 206 18.38 -7.44 -30.76
C ASP A 206 17.32 -8.52 -30.51
N GLN A 207 16.35 -8.71 -31.40
CA GLN A 207 15.32 -9.74 -31.24
C GLN A 207 15.85 -11.11 -31.64
N ARG A 208 16.74 -11.16 -32.65
CA ARG A 208 17.37 -12.38 -33.16
C ARG A 208 18.57 -12.81 -32.32
N TYR A 209 19.45 -11.86 -31.97
CA TYR A 209 20.68 -12.13 -31.24
C TYR A 209 20.49 -11.91 -29.76
N MET A 210 20.31 -12.99 -29.00
CA MET A 210 20.03 -12.91 -27.58
C MET A 210 21.32 -13.04 -26.77
N GLU A 211 21.65 -12.00 -25.98
CA GLU A 211 22.69 -12.11 -24.96
C GLU A 211 22.29 -13.17 -23.94
N ILE A 212 23.14 -14.19 -23.77
CA ILE A 212 22.89 -15.28 -22.82
C ILE A 212 23.84 -15.25 -21.62
N TRP A 213 25.03 -14.66 -21.73
CA TRP A 213 26.01 -14.62 -20.66
C TRP A 213 26.90 -13.39 -20.76
N ASN A 214 27.12 -12.70 -19.63
CA ASN A 214 28.09 -11.61 -19.53
C ASN A 214 29.24 -12.02 -18.63
N LEU A 215 30.49 -11.92 -19.13
CA LEU A 215 31.73 -12.18 -18.40
C LEU A 215 32.37 -10.84 -18.03
N VAL A 216 32.28 -10.43 -16.76
CA VAL A 216 32.82 -9.15 -16.30
C VAL A 216 34.21 -9.34 -15.70
N PHE A 217 35.15 -8.58 -16.22
CA PHE A 217 36.55 -8.54 -15.80
C PHE A 217 36.75 -7.40 -14.80
N MET A 218 36.42 -7.66 -13.55
CA MET A 218 36.48 -6.69 -12.47
C MET A 218 37.89 -6.21 -12.18
N GLN A 219 38.18 -4.97 -12.53
CA GLN A 219 39.53 -4.39 -12.43
C GLN A 219 39.57 -3.10 -11.62
N PHE A 220 38.45 -2.40 -11.52
CA PHE A 220 38.38 -1.06 -10.95
C PHE A 220 37.30 -0.94 -9.87
N ASP A 221 37.53 -0.03 -8.94
CA ASP A 221 36.53 0.55 -8.06
C ASP A 221 36.21 1.96 -8.54
N ARG A 222 34.94 2.24 -8.79
CA ARG A 222 34.45 3.53 -9.26
C ARG A 222 33.94 4.34 -8.09
N ALA A 223 34.51 5.50 -7.89
CA ALA A 223 34.07 6.51 -6.93
C ALA A 223 33.63 7.79 -7.65
N VAL A 224 32.62 8.49 -7.13
CA VAL A 224 32.15 9.77 -7.66
C VAL A 224 32.36 10.84 -6.59
N ASP A 225 33.06 11.91 -6.92
CA ASP A 225 33.32 13.02 -6.02
C ASP A 225 32.09 13.94 -5.86
N ALA A 226 32.18 14.91 -4.94
CA ALA A 226 31.11 15.87 -4.68
C ALA A 226 30.74 16.76 -5.88
N THR A 227 31.58 16.76 -6.95
CA THR A 227 31.35 17.51 -8.19
C THR A 227 30.70 16.66 -9.29
N GLY A 228 30.44 15.36 -9.01
CA GLY A 228 29.89 14.39 -9.96
C GLY A 228 30.94 13.77 -10.89
N LYS A 229 32.24 14.03 -10.66
CA LYS A 229 33.30 13.45 -11.47
C LYS A 229 33.62 12.02 -11.00
N ALA A 230 33.53 11.06 -11.91
CA ALA A 230 33.89 9.69 -11.66
C ALA A 230 35.43 9.49 -11.72
N THR A 231 35.94 8.67 -10.81
CA THR A 231 37.35 8.25 -10.77
C THR A 231 37.40 6.72 -10.66
N LEU A 232 38.25 6.08 -11.46
CA LEU A 232 38.51 4.64 -11.43
C LEU A 232 39.82 4.37 -10.71
N THR A 233 39.76 3.57 -9.65
CA THR A 233 40.96 3.09 -8.93
C THR A 233 41.06 1.58 -9.09
N PRO A 234 42.27 1.00 -9.29
CA PRO A 234 42.41 -0.44 -9.41
C PRO A 234 41.91 -1.18 -8.17
N LEU A 235 41.20 -2.29 -8.37
CA LEU A 235 40.86 -3.21 -7.28
C LEU A 235 42.12 -3.84 -6.68
N PRO A 236 42.07 -4.32 -5.42
CA PRO A 236 43.19 -5.01 -4.77
C PRO A 236 43.74 -6.17 -5.56
N LYS A 237 42.84 -6.88 -6.28
CA LYS A 237 43.19 -7.97 -7.20
C LYS A 237 42.21 -7.99 -8.40
N PRO A 238 42.69 -8.23 -9.63
CA PRO A 238 41.77 -8.50 -10.74
C PRO A 238 40.89 -9.72 -10.43
N SER A 239 39.61 -9.59 -10.66
CA SER A 239 38.61 -10.55 -10.23
C SER A 239 37.61 -10.85 -11.35
N ILE A 240 36.89 -11.95 -11.24
CA ILE A 240 35.85 -12.35 -12.20
C ILE A 240 34.48 -12.31 -11.53
N ASP A 241 33.56 -11.67 -12.20
CA ASP A 241 32.12 -11.76 -12.01
C ASP A 241 31.49 -12.20 -13.31
N THR A 242 30.54 -13.15 -13.28
CA THR A 242 29.79 -13.51 -14.47
C THR A 242 28.30 -13.60 -14.18
N GLY A 243 27.48 -13.30 -15.18
CA GLY A 243 26.03 -13.38 -15.08
C GLY A 243 25.39 -13.99 -16.32
N MET A 244 24.85 -15.22 -16.16
CA MET A 244 24.02 -15.88 -17.16
C MET A 244 22.57 -15.87 -16.69
N GLY A 245 21.65 -15.32 -17.49
CA GLY A 245 20.22 -15.38 -17.18
C GLY A 245 19.69 -16.81 -17.32
N LEU A 246 19.20 -17.41 -16.23
CA LEU A 246 18.65 -18.77 -16.28
C LEU A 246 17.49 -18.87 -17.28
N GLU A 247 16.60 -17.91 -17.29
CA GLU A 247 15.44 -17.86 -18.18
C GLU A 247 15.87 -17.79 -19.66
N ARG A 248 16.94 -17.03 -19.97
CA ARG A 248 17.47 -16.91 -21.32
C ARG A 248 18.12 -18.20 -21.80
N ILE A 249 18.98 -18.81 -20.99
CA ILE A 249 19.63 -20.06 -21.37
C ILE A 249 18.64 -21.24 -21.40
N ALA A 250 17.59 -21.24 -20.58
CA ALA A 250 16.51 -22.21 -20.65
C ALA A 250 15.75 -22.09 -21.98
N CYS A 251 15.41 -20.87 -22.40
CA CYS A 251 14.80 -20.60 -23.71
C CYS A 251 15.65 -21.19 -24.86
N VAL A 252 16.96 -20.94 -24.85
CA VAL A 252 17.90 -21.47 -25.87
C VAL A 252 17.91 -22.99 -25.87
N LEU A 253 18.16 -23.62 -24.70
CA LEU A 253 18.35 -25.08 -24.62
C LEU A 253 17.03 -25.84 -24.90
N GLN A 254 15.89 -25.24 -24.67
CA GLN A 254 14.58 -25.80 -24.98
C GLN A 254 14.08 -25.47 -26.40
N GLY A 255 14.91 -24.74 -27.19
CA GLY A 255 14.61 -24.38 -28.56
C GLY A 255 13.41 -23.48 -28.74
N LYS A 256 13.24 -22.55 -27.78
CA LYS A 256 12.11 -21.59 -27.72
C LYS A 256 12.57 -20.21 -28.24
N LEU A 257 11.60 -19.37 -28.63
CA LEU A 257 11.84 -17.99 -29.07
C LEU A 257 11.64 -16.96 -27.97
N SER A 258 10.90 -17.32 -26.91
CA SER A 258 10.60 -16.47 -25.79
C SER A 258 10.88 -17.19 -24.46
N ASN A 259 11.43 -16.48 -23.48
CA ASN A 259 11.60 -17.01 -22.13
C ASN A 259 10.29 -17.53 -21.52
N TYR A 260 9.16 -16.89 -21.88
CA TYR A 260 7.82 -17.26 -21.40
C TYR A 260 7.31 -18.61 -21.94
N GLU A 261 7.95 -19.19 -22.95
CA GLU A 261 7.66 -20.53 -23.45
C GLU A 261 8.46 -21.64 -22.76
N SER A 262 9.41 -21.25 -21.90
CA SER A 262 10.22 -22.23 -21.16
C SER A 262 9.39 -22.88 -20.05
N ASP A 263 9.88 -24.02 -19.57
CA ASP A 263 9.30 -24.72 -18.40
C ASP A 263 9.30 -23.91 -17.10
N LEU A 264 10.05 -22.81 -17.05
CA LEU A 264 10.06 -21.89 -15.91
C LEU A 264 8.80 -20.99 -15.86
N PHE A 265 8.09 -20.80 -16.98
CA PHE A 265 6.94 -19.91 -17.09
C PHE A 265 5.64 -20.61 -17.53
N THR A 266 5.70 -21.63 -18.38
CA THR A 266 4.48 -22.26 -18.90
C THR A 266 3.56 -22.80 -17.80
N PRO A 267 4.03 -23.42 -16.70
CA PRO A 267 3.15 -23.84 -15.62
C PRO A 267 2.46 -22.67 -14.91
N LEU A 268 3.16 -21.53 -14.75
CA LEU A 268 2.61 -20.33 -14.12
C LEU A 268 1.62 -19.61 -15.02
N ILE A 269 1.89 -19.54 -16.33
CA ILE A 269 0.93 -19.03 -17.33
C ILE A 269 -0.31 -19.90 -17.35
N GLY A 270 -0.17 -21.23 -17.34
CA GLY A 270 -1.29 -22.16 -17.22
C GLY A 270 -2.10 -21.99 -15.93
N ALA A 271 -1.44 -21.70 -14.80
CA ALA A 271 -2.11 -21.36 -13.55
C ALA A 271 -2.89 -20.04 -13.67
N ALA A 272 -2.30 -19.00 -14.26
CA ALA A 272 -2.94 -17.72 -14.50
C ALA A 272 -4.18 -17.88 -15.40
N MET A 273 -4.09 -18.67 -16.49
CA MET A 273 -5.23 -18.99 -17.37
C MET A 273 -6.38 -19.63 -16.59
N ARG A 274 -6.08 -20.64 -15.77
CA ARG A 274 -7.10 -21.33 -14.97
C ARG A 274 -7.77 -20.40 -13.96
N LEU A 275 -6.97 -19.58 -13.27
CA LEU A 275 -7.47 -18.69 -12.23
C LEU A 275 -8.26 -17.50 -12.79
N THR A 276 -7.91 -17.03 -14.00
CA THR A 276 -8.62 -15.93 -14.67
C THR A 276 -9.78 -16.40 -15.56
N GLY A 277 -9.86 -17.71 -15.83
CA GLY A 277 -10.85 -18.27 -16.77
C GLY A 277 -10.60 -17.92 -18.24
N PHE A 278 -9.43 -17.29 -18.54
CA PHE A 278 -9.07 -16.91 -19.92
C PHE A 278 -8.69 -18.14 -20.73
N GLY A 279 -9.27 -18.27 -21.94
CA GLY A 279 -9.03 -19.42 -22.87
C GLY A 279 -10.03 -20.55 -22.77
N GLY A 280 -10.90 -20.60 -21.75
CA GLY A 280 -11.91 -21.66 -21.59
C GLY A 280 -13.17 -21.52 -22.47
N THR A 281 -13.41 -20.36 -23.07
CA THR A 281 -14.67 -20.05 -23.80
C THR A 281 -14.47 -19.72 -25.27
N GLN A 282 -13.26 -19.65 -25.80
CA GLN A 282 -13.02 -19.33 -27.22
C GLN A 282 -12.89 -20.56 -28.14
N LEU A 283 -12.91 -21.79 -27.62
CA LEU A 283 -12.92 -23.01 -28.43
C LEU A 283 -14.31 -23.59 -28.70
N GLY A 284 -15.38 -22.95 -28.20
CA GLY A 284 -16.77 -23.30 -28.50
C GLY A 284 -17.50 -22.03 -28.87
N GLY A 285 -17.70 -21.83 -30.17
CA GLY A 285 -18.53 -20.73 -30.64
C GLY A 285 -19.96 -20.91 -30.19
N GLU A 286 -20.53 -19.90 -29.54
CA GLU A 286 -21.93 -19.50 -29.71
C GLU A 286 -22.19 -18.11 -29.09
N THR A 287 -23.00 -17.39 -29.77
CA THR A 287 -23.47 -16.03 -29.72
C THR A 287 -24.02 -15.55 -28.38
N HIS A 288 -23.68 -14.30 -28.04
CA HIS A 288 -24.33 -13.52 -26.97
C HIS A 288 -25.81 -13.24 -27.25
N PRO A 289 -26.65 -13.28 -26.23
CA PRO A 289 -27.85 -12.45 -26.17
C PRO A 289 -27.59 -11.19 -25.37
N SER A 290 -27.89 -10.07 -26.02
CA SER A 290 -28.00 -8.76 -25.43
C SER A 290 -29.25 -8.64 -24.55
N GLY A 291 -29.16 -7.88 -23.47
CA GLY A 291 -30.31 -7.14 -22.95
C GLY A 291 -30.66 -7.37 -21.51
N ASP A 292 -30.53 -6.32 -20.78
CA ASP A 292 -31.34 -5.86 -19.63
C ASP A 292 -32.00 -6.89 -18.69
N GLU A 293 -31.40 -7.00 -17.49
CA GLU A 293 -32.12 -7.12 -16.20
C GLU A 293 -31.15 -7.42 -15.06
N ALA A 294 -30.62 -6.39 -14.41
CA ALA A 294 -30.02 -6.52 -13.08
C ALA A 294 -29.95 -5.19 -12.34
N ALA A 295 -31.09 -4.56 -12.16
CA ALA A 295 -31.25 -3.55 -11.13
C ALA A 295 -32.34 -4.02 -10.17
N ALA A 296 -31.98 -4.65 -9.07
CA ALA A 296 -32.65 -4.69 -7.77
C ALA A 296 -32.30 -5.96 -7.00
N ARG A 297 -31.40 -5.82 -6.03
CA ARG A 297 -31.52 -6.42 -4.68
C ARG A 297 -30.20 -6.26 -3.92
N MET A 298 -30.06 -5.13 -3.24
CA MET A 298 -29.14 -5.03 -2.10
C MET A 298 -29.83 -5.59 -0.87
N GLY A 299 -29.30 -6.66 -0.30
CA GLY A 299 -29.62 -7.18 1.01
C GLY A 299 -28.33 -7.35 1.79
N HIS A 300 -28.33 -6.87 3.01
CA HIS A 300 -27.22 -6.91 4.00
C HIS A 300 -26.61 -8.30 4.17
N PRO A 301 -25.30 -8.41 4.44
CA PRO A 301 -24.66 -9.66 4.81
C PRO A 301 -24.60 -9.82 6.32
N ASP A 302 -25.32 -10.81 6.84
CA ASP A 302 -25.04 -11.38 8.15
C ASP A 302 -24.48 -12.79 7.97
N SER A 303 -23.41 -13.05 8.74
CA SER A 303 -22.85 -14.33 9.17
C SER A 303 -22.62 -15.43 8.12
N VAL A 304 -21.37 -15.70 7.79
CA VAL A 304 -20.94 -16.92 7.13
C VAL A 304 -20.24 -17.84 8.16
N GLU A 305 -20.99 -18.80 8.65
CA GLU A 305 -20.43 -20.00 9.27
C GLU A 305 -19.77 -20.88 8.22
N THR A 306 -18.51 -21.21 8.43
CA THR A 306 -17.74 -22.14 7.59
C THR A 306 -18.17 -23.58 7.87
N HIS A 307 -19.02 -24.14 7.03
CA HIS A 307 -19.14 -25.59 6.87
C HIS A 307 -18.36 -26.03 5.63
N VAL A 308 -17.24 -26.68 5.84
CA VAL A 308 -16.52 -27.44 4.82
C VAL A 308 -17.31 -28.73 4.58
N SER A 309 -18.05 -28.78 3.47
CA SER A 309 -18.60 -30.03 2.95
C SER A 309 -17.72 -30.50 1.78
N GLU A 310 -17.07 -31.64 1.97
CA GLU A 310 -16.48 -32.44 0.89
C GLU A 310 -17.59 -32.86 -0.08
N SER A 311 -17.60 -32.27 -1.27
CA SER A 311 -18.35 -32.84 -2.39
C SER A 311 -17.66 -32.57 -3.72
N ARG A 312 -17.11 -33.66 -4.27
CA ARG A 312 -16.83 -33.96 -5.67
C ARG A 312 -16.12 -32.85 -6.47
N ARG A 313 -14.78 -32.92 -6.50
CA ARG A 313 -13.95 -32.35 -7.55
C ARG A 313 -14.24 -33.10 -8.86
N GLY A 314 -14.99 -32.46 -9.76
CA GLY A 314 -14.86 -32.73 -11.16
C GLY A 314 -13.48 -32.23 -11.59
N ALA A 315 -12.68 -33.08 -12.24
CA ALA A 315 -11.36 -32.71 -12.74
C ALA A 315 -11.49 -31.47 -13.65
N PRO A 316 -10.69 -30.40 -13.41
CA PRO A 316 -10.60 -29.31 -14.37
C PRO A 316 -10.04 -29.87 -15.67
N GLY A 317 -10.62 -29.51 -16.82
CA GLY A 317 -10.07 -29.85 -18.12
C GLY A 317 -8.59 -29.46 -18.16
N LEU A 318 -7.73 -30.42 -18.42
CA LEU A 318 -6.29 -30.23 -18.62
C LEU A 318 -6.14 -29.29 -19.82
N VAL A 319 -5.71 -28.04 -19.57
CA VAL A 319 -5.16 -27.18 -20.62
C VAL A 319 -3.86 -27.86 -21.04
N ASP A 320 -3.72 -28.29 -22.29
CA ASP A 320 -2.53 -28.98 -22.71
C ASP A 320 -1.36 -27.98 -22.85
N ASP A 321 -0.15 -28.47 -22.59
CA ASP A 321 1.08 -27.66 -22.58
C ASP A 321 1.35 -26.97 -23.93
N GLN A 322 0.84 -27.54 -25.04
CA GLN A 322 1.01 -26.98 -26.37
C GLN A 322 0.15 -25.73 -26.57
N SER A 323 -1.09 -25.75 -26.08
CA SER A 323 -1.99 -24.58 -26.11
C SER A 323 -1.49 -23.42 -25.24
N VAL A 324 -0.85 -23.73 -24.10
CA VAL A 324 -0.23 -22.72 -23.23
C VAL A 324 0.98 -22.08 -23.91
N ALA A 325 1.83 -22.87 -24.55
CA ALA A 325 3.02 -22.37 -25.25
C ALA A 325 2.64 -21.54 -26.50
N GLU A 326 1.63 -21.96 -27.28
CA GLU A 326 1.14 -21.17 -28.40
C GLU A 326 0.57 -19.83 -27.98
N LEU A 327 -0.15 -19.78 -26.86
CA LEU A 327 -0.69 -18.54 -26.31
C LEU A 327 0.41 -17.63 -25.72
N ALA A 328 1.46 -18.21 -25.13
CA ALA A 328 2.58 -17.46 -24.58
C ALA A 328 3.34 -16.65 -25.65
N LEU A 329 3.34 -17.11 -26.90
CA LEU A 329 3.93 -16.39 -28.04
C LEU A 329 2.96 -15.45 -28.76
N SER A 330 1.66 -15.67 -28.62
CA SER A 330 0.68 -14.95 -29.42
C SER A 330 0.65 -13.45 -29.06
N ASP A 331 0.43 -12.62 -30.08
CA ASP A 331 0.03 -11.21 -29.90
C ASP A 331 -1.47 -11.10 -29.59
N ALA A 332 -2.12 -12.22 -29.25
CA ALA A 332 -3.54 -12.24 -28.91
C ALA A 332 -3.83 -11.32 -27.72
N LYS A 333 -4.97 -10.64 -27.81
CA LYS A 333 -5.48 -9.77 -26.74
C LYS A 333 -5.57 -10.58 -25.44
N GLY A 334 -4.74 -10.22 -24.45
CA GLY A 334 -4.67 -10.90 -23.17
C GLY A 334 -3.40 -11.74 -22.92
N ALA A 335 -2.64 -12.15 -23.95
CA ALA A 335 -1.41 -12.92 -23.76
C ALA A 335 -0.34 -12.15 -22.94
N ALA A 336 -0.18 -10.85 -23.20
CA ALA A 336 0.69 -9.98 -22.41
C ALA A 336 0.27 -9.96 -20.93
N SER A 337 -1.04 -9.93 -20.65
CA SER A 337 -1.56 -9.96 -19.28
C SER A 337 -1.20 -11.24 -18.54
N LEU A 338 -1.27 -12.39 -19.20
CA LEU A 338 -0.89 -13.68 -18.61
C LEU A 338 0.61 -13.75 -18.27
N ARG A 339 1.46 -13.23 -19.18
CA ARG A 339 2.91 -13.12 -18.96
C ARG A 339 3.23 -12.22 -17.77
N ILE A 340 2.55 -11.06 -17.67
CA ILE A 340 2.70 -10.13 -16.55
C ILE A 340 2.28 -10.77 -15.23
N ILE A 341 1.14 -11.45 -15.18
CA ILE A 341 0.64 -12.15 -13.99
C ILE A 341 1.67 -13.20 -13.52
N ALA A 342 2.18 -14.02 -14.43
CA ALA A 342 3.16 -15.07 -14.12
C ALA A 342 4.47 -14.49 -13.56
N ASP A 343 5.04 -13.46 -14.21
CA ASP A 343 6.25 -12.78 -13.76
C ASP A 343 6.06 -12.09 -12.41
N HIS A 344 4.98 -11.34 -12.25
CA HIS A 344 4.71 -10.58 -11.03
C HIS A 344 4.37 -11.48 -9.84
N ALA A 345 3.77 -12.65 -10.07
CA ALA A 345 3.58 -13.65 -9.03
C ALA A 345 4.93 -14.19 -8.51
N ARG A 346 5.90 -14.46 -9.40
CA ARG A 346 7.27 -14.84 -8.99
C ARG A 346 7.91 -13.74 -8.16
N ALA A 347 7.94 -12.51 -8.69
CA ALA A 347 8.57 -11.37 -8.03
C ALA A 347 7.96 -11.11 -6.63
N ALA A 348 6.63 -11.04 -6.53
CA ALA A 348 5.94 -10.78 -5.28
C ALA A 348 6.17 -11.90 -4.26
N THR A 349 6.12 -13.16 -4.68
CA THR A 349 6.32 -14.32 -3.79
C THR A 349 7.69 -14.26 -3.13
N PHE A 350 8.75 -14.04 -3.90
CA PHE A 350 10.11 -14.00 -3.35
C PHE A 350 10.39 -12.74 -2.53
N LEU A 351 9.91 -11.58 -2.96
CA LEU A 351 10.07 -10.33 -2.20
C LEU A 351 9.42 -10.42 -0.83
N ILE A 352 8.19 -10.97 -0.74
CA ILE A 352 7.50 -11.13 0.54
C ILE A 352 8.14 -12.25 1.37
N ALA A 353 8.58 -13.33 0.76
CA ALA A 353 9.31 -14.39 1.45
C ALA A 353 10.59 -13.85 2.11
N ASP A 354 11.32 -12.96 1.42
CA ASP A 354 12.53 -12.28 1.90
C ASP A 354 12.23 -11.08 2.83
N GLY A 355 10.96 -10.89 3.24
CA GLY A 355 10.55 -9.98 4.32
C GLY A 355 10.11 -8.58 3.86
N VAL A 356 9.95 -8.33 2.54
CA VAL A 356 9.37 -7.08 2.06
C VAL A 356 7.85 -7.10 2.28
N GLN A 357 7.30 -6.00 2.82
CA GLN A 357 5.86 -5.83 2.99
C GLN A 357 5.35 -4.72 2.06
N PRO A 358 4.13 -4.84 1.50
CA PRO A 358 3.53 -3.77 0.70
C PRO A 358 3.37 -2.50 1.54
N SER A 359 3.95 -1.39 1.07
CA SER A 359 3.89 -0.08 1.75
C SER A 359 3.82 1.07 0.74
N ASN A 360 3.75 2.32 1.23
CA ASN A 360 3.70 3.51 0.37
C ASN A 360 5.08 4.07 0.01
N GLU A 361 6.16 3.52 0.57
CA GLU A 361 7.51 4.04 0.39
C GLU A 361 8.53 2.92 0.19
N GLY A 362 9.65 3.26 -0.42
CA GLY A 362 10.83 2.40 -0.56
C GLY A 362 10.53 1.06 -1.25
N ARG A 363 11.09 -0.02 -0.73
CA ARG A 363 10.96 -1.39 -1.27
C ARG A 363 9.52 -1.89 -1.30
N GLY A 364 8.75 -1.55 -0.25
CA GLY A 364 7.35 -1.96 -0.14
C GLY A 364 6.44 -1.28 -1.17
N TYR A 365 6.77 -0.06 -1.58
CA TYR A 365 6.08 0.63 -2.66
C TYR A 365 6.28 -0.09 -4.00
N VAL A 366 7.50 -0.49 -4.32
CA VAL A 366 7.79 -1.24 -5.55
C VAL A 366 7.07 -2.59 -5.55
N LEU A 367 7.08 -3.32 -4.42
CA LEU A 367 6.32 -4.56 -4.28
C LEU A 367 4.82 -4.33 -4.50
N ARG A 368 4.27 -3.27 -3.92
CA ARG A 368 2.87 -2.89 -4.10
C ARG A 368 2.54 -2.58 -5.57
N LYS A 369 3.43 -1.87 -6.27
CA LYS A 369 3.31 -1.60 -7.70
C LYS A 369 3.23 -2.90 -8.51
N ILE A 370 4.14 -3.85 -8.26
CA ILE A 370 4.18 -5.18 -8.91
C ILE A 370 2.86 -5.92 -8.68
N LEU A 371 2.42 -6.04 -7.41
CA LEU A 371 1.18 -6.73 -7.06
C LEU A 371 -0.04 -6.13 -7.76
N ARG A 372 -0.19 -4.80 -7.66
CA ARG A 372 -1.35 -4.09 -8.23
C ARG A 372 -1.38 -4.17 -9.75
N ARG A 373 -0.20 -4.15 -10.41
CA ARG A 373 -0.12 -4.37 -11.85
C ARG A 373 -0.59 -5.76 -12.23
N GLY A 374 -0.16 -6.81 -11.54
CA GLY A 374 -0.64 -8.19 -11.75
C GLY A 374 -2.16 -8.32 -11.53
N ILE A 375 -2.70 -7.73 -10.46
CA ILE A 375 -4.14 -7.73 -10.16
C ILE A 375 -4.93 -7.02 -11.27
N ARG A 376 -4.45 -5.86 -11.75
CA ARG A 376 -5.07 -5.13 -12.86
C ARG A 376 -5.14 -5.98 -14.13
N HIS A 377 -4.04 -6.66 -14.48
CA HIS A 377 -4.02 -7.53 -15.65
C HIS A 377 -4.98 -8.71 -15.52
N GLY A 378 -5.20 -9.23 -14.31
CA GLY A 378 -6.28 -10.19 -14.05
C GLY A 378 -7.67 -9.61 -14.33
N ARG A 379 -7.91 -8.35 -13.92
CA ARG A 379 -9.16 -7.64 -14.22
C ARG A 379 -9.37 -7.44 -15.73
N LEU A 380 -8.33 -7.09 -16.47
CA LEU A 380 -8.40 -6.98 -17.93
C LEU A 380 -8.74 -8.31 -18.62
N LEU A 381 -8.45 -9.43 -17.97
CA LEU A 381 -8.87 -10.78 -18.42
C LEU A 381 -10.26 -11.19 -17.91
N GLY A 382 -10.95 -10.34 -17.16
CA GLY A 382 -12.30 -10.59 -16.64
C GLY A 382 -12.35 -11.21 -15.24
N GLN A 383 -11.23 -11.36 -14.52
CA GLN A 383 -11.21 -11.89 -13.17
C GLN A 383 -11.58 -10.82 -12.13
N GLU A 384 -12.76 -10.96 -11.52
CA GLU A 384 -13.27 -10.02 -10.51
C GLU A 384 -12.90 -10.37 -9.07
N LYS A 385 -12.62 -11.64 -8.81
CA LYS A 385 -12.28 -12.14 -7.47
C LYS A 385 -10.76 -12.08 -7.22
N PRO A 386 -10.32 -12.03 -5.97
CA PRO A 386 -8.91 -12.22 -5.62
C PRO A 386 -8.38 -13.54 -6.18
N PHE A 387 -7.20 -13.52 -6.79
CA PHE A 387 -6.56 -14.70 -7.43
C PHE A 387 -5.04 -14.71 -7.32
N MET A 388 -4.38 -13.53 -7.18
CA MET A 388 -2.92 -13.46 -7.10
C MET A 388 -2.35 -14.22 -5.90
N HIS A 389 -3.10 -14.31 -4.81
CA HIS A 389 -2.71 -15.11 -3.65
C HIS A 389 -2.67 -16.61 -3.95
N GLU A 390 -3.49 -17.11 -4.89
CA GLU A 390 -3.43 -18.49 -5.37
C GLU A 390 -2.24 -18.71 -6.32
N MET A 391 -1.84 -17.69 -7.07
CA MET A 391 -0.61 -17.72 -7.87
C MET A 391 0.64 -17.94 -7.02
N VAL A 392 0.66 -17.48 -5.76
CA VAL A 392 1.77 -17.77 -4.80
C VAL A 392 1.97 -19.27 -4.62
N LEU A 393 0.87 -20.03 -4.54
CA LEU A 393 0.94 -21.49 -4.39
C LEU A 393 1.49 -22.15 -5.66
N ALA A 394 1.14 -21.63 -6.84
CA ALA A 394 1.71 -22.10 -8.11
C ALA A 394 3.22 -21.84 -8.18
N VAL A 395 3.68 -20.65 -7.75
CA VAL A 395 5.12 -20.33 -7.67
C VAL A 395 5.84 -21.25 -6.68
N ARG A 396 5.25 -21.52 -5.51
CA ARG A 396 5.79 -22.50 -4.55
C ARG A 396 5.98 -23.88 -5.20
N ASP A 397 4.96 -24.37 -5.87
CA ASP A 397 4.96 -25.73 -6.45
C ASP A 397 6.03 -25.84 -7.54
N GLU A 398 6.25 -24.81 -8.33
CA GLU A 398 7.25 -24.79 -9.41
C GLU A 398 8.68 -24.58 -8.87
N MET A 399 8.87 -23.67 -7.90
CA MET A 399 10.21 -23.21 -7.53
C MET A 399 10.74 -23.78 -6.20
N SER A 400 9.94 -24.52 -5.44
CA SER A 400 10.40 -25.08 -4.14
C SER A 400 11.46 -26.15 -4.24
N ALA A 401 11.73 -26.72 -5.41
CA ALA A 401 12.86 -27.62 -5.63
C ALA A 401 14.20 -26.86 -5.51
N ALA A 402 14.26 -25.63 -6.02
CA ALA A 402 15.43 -24.77 -5.95
C ALA A 402 15.48 -23.93 -4.66
N TYR A 403 14.31 -23.56 -4.14
CA TYR A 403 14.11 -22.67 -2.98
C TYR A 403 13.20 -23.33 -1.95
N PRO A 404 13.69 -24.31 -1.16
CA PRO A 404 12.87 -25.08 -0.22
C PRO A 404 12.14 -24.24 0.82
N GLU A 405 12.68 -23.05 1.16
CA GLU A 405 12.08 -22.10 2.10
C GLU A 405 10.70 -21.59 1.67
N LEU A 406 10.36 -21.70 0.38
CA LEU A 406 9.03 -21.34 -0.10
C LEU A 406 7.93 -22.26 0.46
N LYS A 407 8.26 -23.50 0.83
CA LYS A 407 7.27 -24.42 1.39
C LYS A 407 6.69 -23.92 2.71
N ASP A 408 7.56 -23.36 3.54
CA ASP A 408 7.18 -22.83 4.87
C ASP A 408 6.63 -21.40 4.76
N ALA A 409 7.10 -20.62 3.77
CA ALA A 409 6.71 -19.23 3.61
C ALA A 409 5.39 -19.02 2.84
N ALA A 410 4.99 -19.95 1.95
CA ALA A 410 3.95 -19.73 0.96
C ALA A 410 2.59 -19.34 1.54
N GLU A 411 2.14 -19.99 2.63
CA GLU A 411 0.85 -19.68 3.27
C GLU A 411 0.85 -18.26 3.83
N ARG A 412 1.93 -17.84 4.48
CA ARG A 412 2.11 -16.48 4.98
C ARG A 412 2.14 -15.48 3.82
N VAL A 413 2.90 -15.78 2.76
CA VAL A 413 2.97 -14.93 1.56
C VAL A 413 1.61 -14.78 0.91
N ALA A 414 0.85 -15.86 0.75
CA ALA A 414 -0.50 -15.84 0.19
C ALA A 414 -1.45 -14.95 1.02
N LYS A 415 -1.38 -15.01 2.35
CA LYS A 415 -2.16 -14.12 3.23
C LYS A 415 -1.82 -12.63 3.01
N VAL A 416 -0.53 -12.29 2.86
CA VAL A 416 -0.10 -10.91 2.58
C VAL A 416 -0.63 -10.44 1.22
N VAL A 417 -0.51 -11.27 0.19
CA VAL A 417 -1.01 -10.96 -1.15
C VAL A 417 -2.53 -10.78 -1.13
N LEU A 418 -3.27 -11.69 -0.48
CA LEU A 418 -4.73 -11.59 -0.35
C LEU A 418 -5.16 -10.29 0.35
N ALA A 419 -4.46 -9.90 1.41
CA ALA A 419 -4.75 -8.65 2.13
C ALA A 419 -4.58 -7.43 1.23
N GLU A 420 -3.50 -7.37 0.42
CA GLU A 420 -3.30 -6.27 -0.54
C GLU A 420 -4.32 -6.33 -1.70
N GLU A 421 -4.71 -7.52 -2.19
CA GLU A 421 -5.77 -7.68 -3.19
C GLU A 421 -7.11 -7.13 -2.68
N LEU A 422 -7.52 -7.49 -1.46
CA LEU A 422 -8.76 -7.02 -0.84
C LEU A 422 -8.72 -5.51 -0.56
N GLN A 423 -7.56 -4.99 -0.12
CA GLN A 423 -7.38 -3.56 0.06
C GLN A 423 -7.47 -2.81 -1.28
N PHE A 424 -6.81 -3.33 -2.30
CA PHE A 424 -6.81 -2.72 -3.63
C PHE A 424 -8.19 -2.81 -4.29
N ALA A 425 -8.93 -3.90 -4.11
CA ALA A 425 -10.30 -4.03 -4.61
C ALA A 425 -11.23 -2.93 -4.10
N ARG A 426 -11.06 -2.46 -2.85
CA ARG A 426 -11.85 -1.33 -2.28
C ARG A 426 -11.52 -0.01 -2.98
N VAL A 427 -10.27 0.21 -3.35
CA VAL A 427 -9.82 1.41 -4.09
C VAL A 427 -10.27 1.33 -5.55
N ILE A 428 -10.17 0.15 -6.15
CA ILE A 428 -10.49 -0.13 -7.55
C ILE A 428 -11.97 0.13 -7.87
N SER A 429 -12.90 -0.27 -7.01
CA SER A 429 -14.33 -0.23 -7.31
C SER A 429 -14.88 1.16 -7.67
N SER A 430 -14.17 2.23 -7.32
CA SER A 430 -14.58 3.61 -7.63
C SER A 430 -13.60 4.36 -8.54
N ALA A 431 -12.30 4.09 -8.44
CA ALA A 431 -11.26 4.83 -9.16
C ALA A 431 -10.95 4.27 -10.55
N LEU A 432 -10.90 2.92 -10.68
CA LEU A 432 -10.60 2.30 -11.97
C LEU A 432 -11.73 2.45 -12.97
N VAL A 433 -12.98 2.34 -12.54
CA VAL A 433 -14.12 2.56 -13.46
C VAL A 433 -13.99 3.94 -14.12
N ARG A 434 -13.65 4.96 -13.34
CA ARG A 434 -13.43 6.32 -13.89
C ARG A 434 -12.21 6.41 -14.78
N LEU A 435 -11.09 5.79 -14.39
CA LEU A 435 -9.88 5.77 -15.22
C LEU A 435 -10.15 5.05 -16.54
N ASP A 436 -10.78 3.89 -16.50
CA ASP A 436 -11.11 3.10 -17.69
C ASP A 436 -12.11 3.81 -18.61
N GLU A 437 -13.12 4.51 -18.05
CA GLU A 437 -14.04 5.38 -18.80
C GLU A 437 -13.29 6.53 -19.49
N GLN A 438 -12.40 7.22 -18.75
CA GLN A 438 -11.60 8.32 -19.29
C GLN A 438 -10.64 7.84 -20.37
N LEU A 439 -9.92 6.73 -20.12
CA LEU A 439 -9.00 6.13 -21.09
C LEU A 439 -9.75 5.62 -22.33
N GLY A 440 -10.90 4.97 -22.14
CA GLY A 440 -11.73 4.48 -23.23
C GLY A 440 -12.16 5.62 -24.18
N ALA A 441 -12.60 6.75 -23.63
CA ALA A 441 -12.95 7.94 -24.42
C ALA A 441 -11.76 8.50 -25.23
N LEU A 442 -10.57 8.55 -24.60
CA LEU A 442 -9.37 9.04 -25.29
C LEU A 442 -8.84 8.07 -26.34
N VAL A 443 -8.89 6.78 -26.08
CA VAL A 443 -8.51 5.73 -27.06
C VAL A 443 -9.45 5.78 -28.26
N GLU A 444 -10.74 5.94 -28.05
CA GLU A 444 -11.70 6.08 -29.14
C GLU A 444 -11.42 7.34 -29.97
N ARG A 445 -11.10 8.45 -29.30
CA ARG A 445 -10.65 9.70 -29.98
C ARG A 445 -9.38 9.47 -30.80
N LYS A 446 -8.39 8.76 -30.24
CA LYS A 446 -7.15 8.40 -30.94
C LYS A 446 -7.41 7.54 -32.16
N ASN A 447 -8.25 6.51 -32.04
CA ASN A 447 -8.57 5.62 -33.14
C ASN A 447 -9.29 6.36 -34.29
N LEU A 448 -10.23 7.25 -33.96
CA LEU A 448 -10.88 8.10 -34.95
C LEU A 448 -9.88 8.99 -35.69
N PHE A 449 -8.89 9.53 -34.98
CA PHE A 449 -7.82 10.33 -35.57
C PHE A 449 -6.90 9.50 -36.48
N GLU A 450 -6.49 8.31 -36.05
CA GLU A 450 -5.68 7.39 -36.86
C GLU A 450 -6.43 6.91 -38.13
N GLU A 451 -7.72 6.64 -38.02
CA GLU A 451 -8.57 6.30 -39.18
C GLU A 451 -8.65 7.47 -40.17
N PHE A 452 -8.79 8.70 -39.64
CA PHE A 452 -8.78 9.91 -40.46
C PHE A 452 -7.45 10.10 -41.18
N LEU A 453 -6.31 10.00 -40.48
CA LEU A 453 -4.97 10.12 -41.08
C LEU A 453 -4.70 9.02 -42.14
N LYS A 454 -5.14 7.79 -41.89
CA LYS A 454 -5.03 6.71 -42.86
C LYS A 454 -5.86 6.96 -44.13
N ALA A 455 -7.05 7.53 -43.96
CA ALA A 455 -7.92 7.88 -45.10
C ALA A 455 -7.31 9.05 -45.89
N GLU A 456 -6.79 10.09 -45.19
CA GLU A 456 -6.11 11.23 -45.80
C GLU A 456 -4.83 10.78 -46.55
N HIS A 457 -4.00 9.96 -45.92
CA HIS A 457 -2.77 9.42 -46.53
C HIS A 457 -3.08 8.50 -47.75
N ALA A 458 -4.09 7.64 -47.66
CA ALA A 458 -4.50 6.79 -48.76
C ALA A 458 -5.03 7.62 -49.95
N TYR A 459 -5.58 8.77 -49.69
CA TYR A 459 -6.04 9.73 -50.70
C TYR A 459 -4.85 10.49 -51.33
N GLU A 460 -3.92 11.00 -50.52
CA GLU A 460 -2.75 11.76 -51.03
C GLU A 460 -1.73 10.89 -51.78
N PHE A 461 -1.54 9.63 -51.39
CA PHE A 461 -0.50 8.73 -51.90
C PHE A 461 -1.03 7.44 -52.54
N GLY A 462 -2.35 7.30 -52.69
CA GLY A 462 -3.01 6.13 -53.31
C GLY A 462 -2.87 6.10 -54.83
N PRO A 463 -3.48 5.08 -55.52
CA PRO A 463 -3.37 4.87 -56.97
C PRO A 463 -3.85 6.06 -57.83
N HIS A 464 -4.55 6.99 -57.22
CA HIS A 464 -5.10 8.19 -57.90
C HIS A 464 -4.21 9.42 -57.69
N ALA A 465 -3.18 9.40 -56.81
CA ALA A 465 -2.31 10.52 -56.56
C ALA A 465 -1.40 10.80 -57.77
N ARG A 466 -1.42 12.04 -58.26
CA ARG A 466 -0.58 12.53 -59.37
C ARG A 466 0.47 13.52 -58.82
N PRO A 467 1.73 13.09 -58.63
CA PRO A 467 2.74 13.97 -58.05
C PRO A 467 2.88 15.27 -58.88
N GLY A 468 2.66 16.46 -58.26
CA GLY A 468 2.88 17.76 -58.84
C GLY A 468 1.70 18.33 -59.68
N GLN A 469 0.52 17.74 -59.61
CA GLN A 469 -0.71 18.27 -60.22
C GLN A 469 -1.71 18.66 -59.11
N GLU A 470 -2.48 19.76 -59.29
CA GLU A 470 -3.60 20.08 -58.40
C GLU A 470 -4.70 19.05 -58.51
N PRO A 471 -5.37 18.68 -57.36
CA PRO A 471 -6.47 17.71 -57.39
C PRO A 471 -7.60 18.15 -58.31
N ILE A 472 -8.17 17.21 -59.04
CA ILE A 472 -9.37 17.50 -59.88
C ILE A 472 -10.60 17.69 -58.95
N GLU A 473 -11.63 18.42 -59.43
CA GLU A 473 -12.82 18.77 -58.66
C GLU A 473 -13.55 17.59 -58.01
N GLU A 474 -13.51 16.36 -58.63
CA GLU A 474 -14.04 15.13 -58.06
C GLU A 474 -13.20 14.62 -56.88
N GLU A 475 -11.88 14.76 -56.95
CA GLU A 475 -10.94 14.36 -55.89
C GLU A 475 -11.06 15.28 -54.66
N THR A 476 -11.23 16.57 -54.89
CA THR A 476 -11.48 17.57 -53.82
C THR A 476 -12.85 17.27 -53.17
N LYS A 477 -13.86 16.90 -53.92
CA LYS A 477 -15.16 16.48 -53.38
C LYS A 477 -15.10 15.21 -52.54
N ALA A 478 -14.31 14.24 -52.92
CA ALA A 478 -14.10 13.01 -52.12
C ALA A 478 -13.39 13.28 -50.81
N LEU A 479 -12.38 14.17 -50.81
CA LEU A 479 -11.68 14.60 -49.60
C LEU A 479 -12.61 15.34 -48.63
N CYS A 480 -13.43 16.27 -49.16
CA CYS A 480 -14.47 16.93 -48.36
C CYS A 480 -15.47 15.95 -47.76
N GLN A 481 -15.91 14.92 -48.51
CA GLN A 481 -16.81 13.91 -47.98
C GLN A 481 -16.19 13.03 -46.86
N ILE A 482 -14.89 12.71 -46.98
CA ILE A 482 -14.15 12.01 -45.94
C ILE A 482 -14.05 12.89 -44.71
N ASN A 483 -13.66 14.13 -44.84
CA ASN A 483 -13.63 15.13 -43.79
C ASN A 483 -15.00 15.28 -43.11
N ASP A 484 -16.09 15.49 -43.87
CA ASP A 484 -17.43 15.67 -43.33
C ASP A 484 -17.90 14.45 -42.52
N ILE A 485 -17.57 13.22 -42.94
CA ILE A 485 -17.91 11.99 -42.22
C ILE A 485 -17.19 11.92 -40.87
N TYR A 486 -15.91 12.22 -40.82
CA TYR A 486 -15.15 12.15 -39.58
C TYR A 486 -15.43 13.35 -38.67
N TYR A 487 -15.58 14.57 -39.22
CA TYR A 487 -16.03 15.73 -38.47
C TYR A 487 -17.41 15.54 -37.86
N GLY A 488 -18.37 15.03 -38.62
CA GLY A 488 -19.71 14.75 -38.10
C GLY A 488 -19.71 13.73 -36.96
N LYS A 489 -18.83 12.72 -37.01
CA LYS A 489 -18.66 11.74 -35.93
C LYS A 489 -18.06 12.39 -34.68
N ILE A 490 -17.06 13.27 -34.84
CA ILE A 490 -16.36 13.95 -33.74
C ILE A 490 -17.25 15.02 -33.13
N GLU A 491 -17.90 15.87 -33.92
CA GLU A 491 -18.84 16.90 -33.46
C GLU A 491 -20.04 16.30 -32.70
N ALA A 492 -20.59 15.20 -33.19
CA ALA A 492 -21.69 14.52 -32.52
C ALA A 492 -21.32 13.93 -31.15
N LYS A 493 -20.05 13.57 -30.95
CA LYS A 493 -19.56 12.89 -29.75
C LYS A 493 -18.84 13.81 -28.76
N TYR A 494 -18.25 14.91 -29.23
CA TYR A 494 -17.46 15.86 -28.43
C TYR A 494 -17.87 17.32 -28.71
N PRO A 495 -19.14 17.69 -28.50
CA PRO A 495 -19.66 19.01 -28.90
C PRO A 495 -19.03 20.19 -28.13
N GLU A 496 -18.50 19.97 -26.93
CA GLU A 496 -17.89 21.02 -26.12
C GLU A 496 -16.48 21.44 -26.61
N GLU A 497 -15.79 20.57 -27.34
CA GLU A 497 -14.47 20.84 -27.92
C GLU A 497 -14.58 21.60 -29.26
N PHE A 498 -15.78 21.73 -29.81
CA PHE A 498 -16.08 22.37 -31.08
C PHE A 498 -16.64 23.78 -30.95
N SER A 499 -16.43 24.49 -29.81
CA SER A 499 -16.89 25.88 -29.64
C SER A 499 -16.08 26.85 -30.50
N GLY A 500 -16.55 27.07 -31.68
CA GLY A 500 -16.61 28.33 -32.44
C GLY A 500 -15.34 29.10 -32.89
N GLU A 501 -14.20 28.96 -32.29
CA GLU A 501 -13.00 29.77 -32.54
C GLU A 501 -11.83 29.10 -33.28
N TYR A 502 -11.95 27.80 -33.60
CA TYR A 502 -10.87 27.02 -34.22
C TYR A 502 -11.08 26.68 -35.70
N TRP A 503 -12.00 27.31 -36.37
CA TRP A 503 -12.22 27.13 -37.79
C TRP A 503 -11.41 28.15 -38.59
N GLY A 504 -10.30 27.69 -39.16
CA GLY A 504 -9.75 28.42 -40.29
C GLY A 504 -8.28 28.73 -40.30
N ASP A 505 -7.46 27.80 -40.84
CA ASP A 505 -6.44 28.19 -41.76
C ASP A 505 -7.05 28.11 -43.18
N GLU A 506 -6.44 28.85 -44.14
CA GLU A 506 -6.93 28.93 -45.53
C GLU A 506 -6.96 27.58 -46.29
N ARG A 507 -6.62 26.45 -45.63
CA ARG A 507 -6.60 25.09 -46.15
C ARG A 507 -7.58 24.11 -45.46
N GLY A 508 -8.39 24.57 -44.48
CA GLY A 508 -9.42 23.75 -43.83
C GLY A 508 -8.88 22.61 -42.95
N THR A 509 -7.61 22.67 -42.57
CA THR A 509 -7.00 21.63 -41.71
C THR A 509 -7.23 21.95 -40.24
N ASN A 510 -7.93 21.09 -39.56
CA ASN A 510 -8.30 21.25 -38.17
C ASN A 510 -7.10 20.88 -37.24
N HIS A 511 -6.54 21.84 -36.54
CA HIS A 511 -5.41 21.67 -35.64
C HIS A 511 -5.72 20.76 -34.45
N ILE A 512 -6.98 20.65 -34.00
CA ILE A 512 -7.41 19.82 -32.86
C ILE A 512 -7.16 18.34 -33.12
N LEU A 513 -7.21 17.89 -34.37
CA LEU A 513 -7.00 16.47 -34.72
C LEU A 513 -5.52 16.10 -34.89
N ARG A 514 -4.62 17.09 -34.95
CA ARG A 514 -3.18 16.88 -35.14
C ARG A 514 -2.38 16.87 -33.85
N GLU A 515 -2.99 17.26 -32.71
CA GLU A 515 -2.32 17.16 -31.43
C GLU A 515 -2.36 15.72 -30.90
N PRO A 516 -1.26 15.20 -30.32
CA PRO A 516 -1.25 13.90 -29.72
C PRO A 516 -2.28 13.85 -28.59
N VAL A 517 -3.08 12.79 -28.57
CA VAL A 517 -4.07 12.59 -27.49
C VAL A 517 -3.32 12.29 -26.20
N VAL A 518 -3.42 13.22 -25.25
CA VAL A 518 -2.71 13.19 -23.97
C VAL A 518 -3.71 13.03 -22.84
N TYR A 519 -3.41 12.15 -21.90
CA TYR A 519 -4.20 12.04 -20.67
C TYR A 519 -3.84 13.18 -19.71
N SER A 520 -4.83 13.93 -19.25
CA SER A 520 -4.65 15.15 -18.43
C SER A 520 -3.99 14.86 -17.09
N GLY A 521 -2.91 15.59 -16.77
CA GLY A 521 -2.24 15.52 -15.47
C GLY A 521 -3.14 15.95 -14.30
N LYS A 522 -4.08 16.88 -14.51
CA LYS A 522 -5.06 17.31 -13.52
C LYS A 522 -6.08 16.21 -13.20
N ASP A 523 -6.55 15.46 -14.20
CA ASP A 523 -7.46 14.34 -13.99
C ASP A 523 -6.76 13.20 -13.26
N ALA A 524 -5.49 12.92 -13.62
CA ALA A 524 -4.63 12.00 -12.91
C ALA A 524 -4.44 12.40 -11.45
N PHE A 525 -4.19 13.69 -11.15
CA PHE A 525 -4.04 14.19 -9.80
C PHE A 525 -5.34 14.02 -8.97
N ASN A 526 -6.49 14.24 -9.59
CA ASN A 526 -7.78 14.00 -8.93
C ASN A 526 -7.97 12.52 -8.56
N LEU A 527 -7.60 11.59 -9.44
CA LEU A 527 -7.63 10.15 -9.13
C LEU A 527 -6.63 9.79 -8.03
N TYR A 528 -5.44 10.40 -8.04
CA TYR A 528 -4.40 10.20 -7.05
C TYR A 528 -4.82 10.71 -5.66
N GLU A 529 -5.27 11.95 -5.56
CA GLU A 529 -5.59 12.60 -4.29
C GLU A 529 -6.91 12.11 -3.70
N THR A 530 -7.98 12.14 -4.51
CA THR A 530 -9.35 11.87 -4.03
C THR A 530 -9.63 10.38 -3.87
N PHE A 531 -9.12 9.55 -4.77
CA PHE A 531 -9.40 8.12 -4.82
C PHE A 531 -8.22 7.25 -4.38
N GLY A 532 -7.04 7.83 -4.12
CA GLY A 532 -5.85 7.12 -3.65
C GLY A 532 -5.23 6.18 -4.69
N LEU A 533 -5.46 6.45 -5.99
CA LEU A 533 -4.86 5.68 -7.07
C LEU A 533 -3.41 6.14 -7.27
N PRO A 534 -2.40 5.27 -7.14
CA PRO A 534 -1.00 5.68 -7.29
C PRO A 534 -0.71 6.26 -8.68
N LEU A 535 0.16 7.28 -8.75
CA LEU A 535 0.51 7.94 -10.01
C LEU A 535 1.08 6.97 -11.04
N ASP A 536 2.05 6.17 -10.64
CA ASP A 536 2.70 5.17 -11.48
C ASP A 536 1.72 4.14 -12.06
N PHE A 537 0.64 3.85 -11.32
CA PHE A 537 -0.44 3.00 -11.81
C PHE A 537 -1.25 3.70 -12.92
N ILE A 538 -1.50 5.02 -12.76
CA ILE A 538 -2.17 5.82 -13.78
C ILE A 538 -1.28 5.92 -15.02
N GLU A 539 0.01 6.21 -14.85
CA GLU A 539 0.99 6.26 -15.95
C GLU A 539 1.07 4.94 -16.72
N ASP A 540 1.16 3.82 -16.02
CA ASP A 540 1.17 2.49 -16.63
C ASP A 540 -0.14 2.22 -17.40
N ALA A 541 -1.29 2.62 -16.85
CA ALA A 541 -2.58 2.44 -17.51
C ALA A 541 -2.71 3.29 -18.77
N VAL A 542 -2.24 4.54 -18.73
CA VAL A 542 -2.21 5.47 -19.86
C VAL A 542 -1.28 4.94 -20.96
N ARG A 543 -0.09 4.46 -20.60
CA ARG A 543 0.86 3.86 -21.53
C ARG A 543 0.32 2.57 -22.17
N ASP A 544 -0.27 1.67 -21.38
CA ASP A 544 -0.89 0.43 -21.87
C ASP A 544 -2.06 0.71 -22.84
N ALA A 545 -2.72 1.86 -22.67
CA ALA A 545 -3.74 2.36 -23.62
C ALA A 545 -3.10 3.03 -24.85
N GLY A 546 -1.78 3.13 -24.94
CA GLY A 546 -1.07 3.78 -26.05
C GLY A 546 -1.23 5.29 -26.10
N LEU A 547 -1.45 5.94 -24.95
CA LEU A 547 -1.64 7.39 -24.82
C LEU A 547 -0.41 8.05 -24.21
N ALA A 548 -0.21 9.34 -24.48
CA ALA A 548 0.77 10.16 -23.77
C ALA A 548 0.19 10.66 -22.43
N PHE A 549 1.07 10.95 -21.47
CA PHE A 549 0.70 11.43 -20.13
C PHE A 549 1.24 12.86 -19.89
N ASP A 550 0.40 13.74 -19.34
CA ASP A 550 0.74 15.12 -18.97
C ASP A 550 1.37 15.18 -17.57
N VAL A 551 2.67 14.91 -17.51
CA VAL A 551 3.45 14.94 -16.24
C VAL A 551 3.50 16.34 -15.64
N GLU A 552 3.67 17.38 -16.46
CA GLU A 552 3.78 18.78 -15.99
C GLU A 552 2.47 19.26 -15.36
N GLY A 553 1.33 18.94 -15.95
CA GLY A 553 0.02 19.25 -15.39
C GLY A 553 -0.25 18.52 -14.08
N PHE A 554 0.24 17.27 -13.91
CA PHE A 554 0.13 16.54 -12.66
C PHE A 554 0.96 17.18 -11.54
N GLU A 555 2.24 17.47 -11.78
CA GLU A 555 3.11 18.11 -10.77
C GLU A 555 2.63 19.52 -10.42
N SER A 556 2.12 20.28 -11.38
CA SER A 556 1.50 21.60 -11.12
C SER A 556 0.29 21.49 -10.19
N ALA A 557 -0.62 20.56 -10.45
CA ALA A 557 -1.80 20.33 -9.60
C ALA A 557 -1.41 19.90 -8.17
N LYS A 558 -0.37 19.08 -8.05
CA LYS A 558 0.19 18.62 -6.79
C LYS A 558 0.84 19.75 -5.99
N GLU A 559 1.59 20.63 -6.65
CA GLU A 559 2.20 21.81 -6.01
C GLU A 559 1.14 22.80 -5.51
N GLU A 560 0.09 23.04 -6.28
CA GLU A 560 -1.04 23.89 -5.86
C GLU A 560 -1.71 23.37 -4.58
N GLU A 561 -1.91 22.05 -4.49
CA GLU A 561 -2.52 21.44 -3.30
C GLU A 561 -1.57 21.46 -2.09
N GLN A 562 -0.28 21.20 -2.30
CA GLN A 562 0.73 21.33 -1.25
C GLN A 562 0.83 22.76 -0.72
N GLN A 563 0.70 23.78 -1.58
CA GLN A 563 0.67 25.17 -1.16
C GLN A 563 -0.59 25.48 -0.33
N ARG A 564 -1.76 24.96 -0.72
CA ARG A 564 -3.01 25.06 0.05
C ARG A 564 -2.90 24.35 1.41
N ALA A 565 -2.33 23.14 1.43
CA ALA A 565 -2.10 22.38 2.65
C ALA A 565 -1.11 23.08 3.60
N ARG A 566 -0.01 23.67 3.07
CA ARG A 566 0.95 24.46 3.86
C ARG A 566 0.32 25.72 4.44
N ALA A 567 -0.55 26.39 3.70
CA ALA A 567 -1.26 27.58 4.16
C ALA A 567 -2.27 27.27 5.29
N SER A 568 -2.83 26.06 5.31
CA SER A 568 -3.78 25.60 6.32
C SER A 568 -3.11 24.97 7.55
N TRP A 569 -1.82 24.57 7.46
CA TRP A 569 -1.13 23.82 8.50
C TRP A 569 -0.51 24.77 9.55
N LYS A 570 -1.06 24.77 10.75
CA LYS A 570 -0.53 25.49 11.92
C LYS A 570 0.53 24.71 12.73
N GLY A 571 1.08 23.60 12.19
CA GLY A 571 2.09 22.78 12.82
C GLY A 571 3.50 23.34 12.58
N GLY A 572 4.30 23.46 13.67
CA GLY A 572 5.67 23.99 13.62
C GLY A 572 6.59 23.11 12.79
N SER A 573 7.32 23.70 11.85
CA SER A 573 8.45 23.09 11.17
C SER A 573 9.50 22.64 12.21
N GLN A 574 10.17 21.50 11.96
CA GLN A 574 11.40 21.17 12.69
C GLN A 574 12.40 22.33 12.47
N LYS A 575 12.51 23.20 13.47
CA LYS A 575 13.51 24.26 13.46
C LYS A 575 14.88 23.60 13.54
N SER A 576 15.77 23.91 12.61
CA SER A 576 17.19 23.56 12.76
C SER A 576 17.67 24.04 14.13
N ALA A 577 18.51 23.23 14.81
CA ALA A 577 19.03 23.57 16.11
C ALA A 577 19.64 24.98 16.11
N ALA A 578 19.28 25.78 17.12
CA ALA A 578 19.83 27.14 17.25
C ALA A 578 21.36 27.12 17.22
N PRO A 579 22.01 28.11 16.60
CA PRO A 579 23.47 28.13 16.44
C PRO A 579 24.22 28.00 17.78
N VAL A 580 23.63 28.46 18.86
CA VAL A 580 24.23 28.45 20.22
C VAL A 580 24.64 27.05 20.71
N TYR A 581 24.00 25.96 20.21
CA TYR A 581 24.34 24.59 20.65
C TYR A 581 25.55 23.97 19.92
N ARG A 582 25.96 24.51 18.75
CA ARG A 582 26.94 23.87 17.88
C ARG A 582 28.37 23.89 18.44
N ASP A 583 28.67 24.93 19.19
CA ASP A 583 30.03 25.17 19.70
C ASP A 583 30.18 24.75 21.17
N LEU A 584 29.13 24.17 21.78
CA LEU A 584 29.18 23.73 23.18
C LEU A 584 29.91 22.37 23.29
N PRO A 585 30.68 22.18 24.38
CA PRO A 585 31.27 20.89 24.69
C PRO A 585 30.18 19.84 24.94
N LYS A 586 30.54 18.57 24.77
CA LYS A 586 29.60 17.46 25.03
C LYS A 586 29.29 17.38 26.52
N THR A 587 28.03 17.14 26.85
CA THR A 587 27.55 16.85 28.21
C THR A 587 27.88 15.40 28.57
N GLU A 588 28.48 15.17 29.75
CA GLU A 588 28.66 13.83 30.31
C GLU A 588 27.35 13.32 30.88
N PHE A 589 26.89 12.15 30.37
CA PHE A 589 25.61 11.57 30.82
C PHE A 589 25.86 10.46 31.86
N GLU A 590 25.51 10.70 33.11
CA GLU A 590 25.63 9.74 34.20
C GLU A 590 24.31 9.03 34.58
N GLY A 591 23.20 9.39 33.91
CA GLY A 591 21.85 8.96 34.24
C GLY A 591 21.53 7.48 34.04
N TYR A 592 22.47 6.66 33.60
CA TYR A 592 22.30 5.20 33.62
C TYR A 592 22.50 4.61 35.03
N GLY A 593 23.38 5.19 35.81
CA GLY A 593 23.73 4.71 37.13
C GLY A 593 23.26 5.59 38.29
N ALA A 594 22.98 6.87 38.03
CA ALA A 594 22.66 7.84 39.05
C ALA A 594 21.43 8.70 38.70
N LEU A 595 20.59 8.97 39.67
CA LEU A 595 19.45 9.91 39.57
C LEU A 595 19.85 11.34 39.95
N ARG A 596 21.08 11.56 40.43
CA ARG A 596 21.61 12.82 40.85
C ARG A 596 23.07 12.94 40.45
N VAL A 597 23.46 14.15 40.02
CA VAL A 597 24.84 14.57 39.80
C VAL A 597 25.01 15.87 40.52
N ASP A 598 26.03 15.96 41.42
CA ASP A 598 26.30 17.12 42.23
C ASP A 598 27.33 18.02 41.55
N GLY A 599 27.12 19.33 41.61
CA GLY A 599 28.08 20.34 41.18
C GLY A 599 28.24 20.48 39.65
N ALA A 600 27.28 20.04 38.87
CA ALA A 600 27.28 20.22 37.42
C ALA A 600 27.32 21.72 37.07
N ARG A 601 28.14 22.10 36.07
CA ARG A 601 28.33 23.50 35.70
C ARG A 601 27.41 23.89 34.55
N VAL A 602 26.76 25.05 34.67
CA VAL A 602 25.96 25.67 33.63
C VAL A 602 26.87 26.17 32.49
N LEU A 603 26.83 25.51 31.35
CA LEU A 603 27.64 25.87 30.17
C LEU A 603 26.95 26.95 29.32
N ALA A 604 25.64 26.88 29.18
CA ALA A 604 24.86 27.82 28.42
C ALA A 604 23.40 27.87 28.91
N LEU A 605 22.79 29.03 28.72
CA LEU A 605 21.38 29.28 28.93
C LEU A 605 20.76 29.75 27.62
N VAL A 606 19.59 29.18 27.24
CA VAL A 606 18.92 29.52 25.98
C VAL A 606 17.48 29.91 26.29
N LYS A 607 17.08 31.08 25.79
CA LYS A 607 15.68 31.55 25.87
C LYS A 607 15.21 31.91 24.46
N ASP A 608 14.08 31.36 24.07
CA ASP A 608 13.49 31.57 22.74
C ASP A 608 14.47 31.32 21.56
N GLY A 609 15.40 30.35 21.73
CA GLY A 609 16.41 30.00 20.75
C GLY A 609 17.65 30.90 20.73
N VAL A 610 17.76 31.87 21.64
CA VAL A 610 18.88 32.79 21.76
C VAL A 610 19.64 32.54 23.07
N GLY A 611 20.98 32.52 23.01
CA GLY A 611 21.82 32.41 24.20
C GLY A 611 21.68 33.63 25.09
N VAL A 612 21.50 33.40 26.43
CA VAL A 612 21.41 34.45 27.44
C VAL A 612 22.41 34.18 28.55
N GLN A 613 22.77 35.22 29.33
CA GLN A 613 23.74 35.11 30.46
C GLN A 613 23.07 34.63 31.75
N ALA A 614 21.77 34.89 31.91
CA ALA A 614 21.02 34.48 33.10
C ALA A 614 19.55 34.29 32.75
N LEU A 615 18.84 33.44 33.52
CA LEU A 615 17.40 33.30 33.57
C LEU A 615 16.90 33.85 34.91
N ALA A 616 15.95 34.78 34.87
CA ALA A 616 15.34 35.34 36.08
C ALA A 616 14.27 34.43 36.65
N VAL A 617 13.87 34.69 37.90
CA VAL A 617 12.79 33.92 38.58
C VAL A 617 11.52 33.94 37.81
N GLY A 618 10.94 32.75 37.56
CA GLY A 618 9.67 32.54 36.80
C GLY A 618 9.88 32.46 35.31
N GLU A 619 11.08 32.72 34.78
CA GLU A 619 11.36 32.57 33.35
C GLU A 619 11.48 31.10 32.94
N THR A 620 11.02 30.82 31.70
CA THR A 620 11.23 29.53 31.02
C THR A 620 12.42 29.64 30.08
N GLY A 621 13.22 28.59 30.00
CA GLY A 621 14.41 28.54 29.15
C GLY A 621 14.98 27.14 29.11
N GLU A 622 16.17 27.01 28.52
CA GLU A 622 16.91 25.75 28.45
C GLU A 622 18.28 25.94 29.10
N VAL A 623 18.67 24.99 29.93
CA VAL A 623 19.95 24.92 30.62
C VAL A 623 20.78 23.81 30.02
N VAL A 624 22.01 24.11 29.59
CA VAL A 624 23.00 23.12 29.15
C VAL A 624 24.07 22.98 30.23
N LEU A 625 24.32 21.74 30.64
CA LEU A 625 25.27 21.40 31.71
C LEU A 625 26.46 20.62 31.16
N ASP A 626 27.59 20.64 31.84
CA ASP A 626 28.77 19.81 31.53
C ASP A 626 28.52 18.33 31.88
N ALA A 627 27.76 18.05 32.95
CA ALA A 627 27.35 16.69 33.35
C ALA A 627 25.86 16.65 33.72
N THR A 628 25.19 15.51 33.51
CA THR A 628 23.76 15.39 33.85
C THR A 628 23.35 13.97 34.16
N SER A 629 22.39 13.83 35.11
CA SER A 629 21.63 12.60 35.33
C SER A 629 20.35 12.49 34.48
N PHE A 630 19.93 13.56 33.77
CA PHE A 630 18.68 13.59 33.00
C PHE A 630 18.87 12.92 31.65
N TYR A 631 18.06 11.87 31.38
CA TYR A 631 17.95 11.28 30.06
C TYR A 631 17.24 12.26 29.10
N ALA A 632 17.79 12.44 27.92
CA ALA A 632 17.19 13.28 26.89
C ALA A 632 16.31 12.47 25.97
N ASP A 633 15.21 13.07 25.52
CA ASP A 633 14.24 12.51 24.56
C ASP A 633 14.94 11.86 23.38
N SER A 634 14.83 10.53 23.23
CA SER A 634 15.53 9.77 22.21
C SER A 634 14.98 8.34 22.13
N GLY A 635 14.99 7.74 20.92
CA GLY A 635 14.64 6.32 20.72
C GLY A 635 13.22 5.94 21.19
N GLY A 636 12.29 6.90 21.19
CA GLY A 636 10.93 6.70 21.67
C GLY A 636 10.75 6.79 23.18
N GLN A 637 11.82 6.93 23.97
CA GLN A 637 11.73 7.24 25.40
C GLN A 637 11.67 8.74 25.61
N VAL A 638 10.68 9.22 26.38
CA VAL A 638 10.55 10.64 26.76
C VAL A 638 11.69 11.06 27.69
N GLY A 639 12.09 12.34 27.57
CA GLY A 639 13.09 12.95 28.42
C GLY A 639 12.65 13.06 29.90
N ASP A 640 13.62 13.02 30.80
CA ASP A 640 13.36 13.11 32.24
C ASP A 640 12.89 14.47 32.67
N VAL A 641 12.22 14.47 33.82
CA VAL A 641 11.80 15.64 34.57
C VAL A 641 12.33 15.57 36.00
N GLY A 642 12.41 16.72 36.66
CA GLY A 642 12.93 16.78 38.02
C GLY A 642 13.32 18.18 38.41
N TRP A 643 14.42 18.35 39.09
CA TRP A 643 14.84 19.62 39.68
C TRP A 643 16.35 19.86 39.54
N LEU A 644 16.72 21.14 39.46
CA LEU A 644 18.07 21.60 39.68
C LEU A 644 18.12 22.25 41.08
N TYR A 645 19.11 21.87 41.87
CA TYR A 645 19.35 22.43 43.20
C TYR A 645 20.61 23.32 43.22
N ALA A 646 20.66 24.25 44.10
CA ALA A 646 21.85 25.05 44.38
C ALA A 646 22.93 24.20 45.08
N ALA A 647 24.14 24.74 45.17
CA ALA A 647 25.28 24.09 45.83
C ALA A 647 25.06 23.80 47.35
N ASP A 648 23.98 24.29 47.95
CA ASP A 648 23.54 23.93 49.31
C ASP A 648 22.78 22.58 49.35
N HIS A 649 22.57 21.96 48.23
CA HIS A 649 21.87 20.68 48.04
C HIS A 649 20.37 20.63 48.43
N ASN A 650 19.78 21.76 48.82
CA ASN A 650 18.43 21.87 49.37
C ASN A 650 17.54 22.88 48.64
N THR A 651 18.16 23.94 48.12
CA THR A 651 17.40 25.01 47.47
C THR A 651 17.14 24.70 46.00
N VAL A 652 15.88 24.58 45.62
CA VAL A 652 15.48 24.36 44.21
C VAL A 652 15.72 25.65 43.42
N VAL A 653 16.62 25.61 42.43
CA VAL A 653 16.89 26.74 41.53
C VAL A 653 16.10 26.67 40.25
N ALA A 654 15.73 25.48 39.81
CA ALA A 654 14.82 25.31 38.67
C ALA A 654 14.04 23.98 38.72
N GLU A 655 12.87 23.99 38.14
CA GLU A 655 12.09 22.80 37.82
C GLU A 655 12.38 22.40 36.38
N VAL A 656 12.84 21.15 36.17
CA VAL A 656 13.11 20.58 34.85
C VAL A 656 11.83 19.90 34.35
N THR A 657 11.28 20.41 33.26
CA THR A 657 10.03 19.92 32.66
C THR A 657 10.26 18.95 31.48
N GLY A 658 11.54 18.78 31.09
CA GLY A 658 11.97 17.85 30.06
C GLY A 658 13.43 18.02 29.70
N CYS A 659 14.00 17.08 28.99
CA CYS A 659 15.37 17.11 28.49
C CYS A 659 15.41 16.62 27.03
N LYS A 660 16.15 17.31 26.16
CA LYS A 660 16.30 16.99 24.74
C LYS A 660 17.77 17.11 24.28
N LYS A 661 18.08 16.53 23.09
CA LYS A 661 19.38 16.63 22.42
C LYS A 661 19.26 17.50 21.16
N PRO A 662 19.46 18.83 21.26
CA PRO A 662 19.39 19.71 20.08
C PRO A 662 20.49 19.43 19.05
N VAL A 663 21.66 19.00 19.47
CA VAL A 663 22.79 18.49 18.68
C VAL A 663 23.37 17.25 19.37
N GLN A 664 24.07 16.43 18.60
CA GLN A 664 24.66 15.19 19.13
C GLN A 664 25.61 15.47 20.29
N GLY A 665 25.33 14.87 21.45
CA GLY A 665 26.17 14.98 22.66
C GLY A 665 25.87 16.19 23.54
N VAL A 666 24.96 17.10 23.18
CA VAL A 666 24.56 18.26 24.02
C VAL A 666 23.17 18.02 24.56
N PHE A 667 23.04 18.08 25.92
CA PHE A 667 21.77 17.88 26.61
C PHE A 667 21.20 19.24 27.04
N ALA A 668 20.02 19.60 26.56
CA ALA A 668 19.34 20.83 26.91
C ALA A 668 18.14 20.53 27.82
N HIS A 669 18.17 21.01 29.03
CA HIS A 669 17.14 20.83 30.05
C HIS A 669 16.14 21.98 29.93
N SER A 670 14.89 21.69 29.57
CA SER A 670 13.81 22.68 29.58
C SER A 670 13.42 22.97 31.02
N VAL A 671 13.56 24.23 31.44
CA VAL A 671 13.39 24.61 32.86
C VAL A 671 12.41 25.77 33.07
N VAL A 672 11.85 25.80 34.28
CA VAL A 672 11.21 26.98 34.87
C VAL A 672 12.07 27.43 36.04
N ALA A 673 12.71 28.57 35.92
CA ALA A 673 13.59 29.09 36.95
C ALA A 673 12.81 29.47 38.22
N LYS A 674 13.21 28.92 39.36
CA LYS A 674 12.65 29.27 40.70
C LYS A 674 13.53 30.28 41.42
N GLN A 675 14.80 30.34 41.03
CA GLN A 675 15.77 31.37 41.38
C GLN A 675 16.54 31.82 40.13
N THR A 676 17.29 32.91 40.22
CA THR A 676 18.11 33.35 39.10
C THR A 676 19.26 32.35 38.90
N ILE A 677 19.41 31.89 37.66
CA ILE A 677 20.49 30.99 37.22
C ILE A 677 21.34 31.74 36.21
N ALA A 678 22.66 31.70 36.37
CA ALA A 678 23.61 32.32 35.45
C ALA A 678 24.55 31.28 34.81
N VAL A 679 25.12 31.63 33.67
CA VAL A 679 26.18 30.83 33.03
C VAL A 679 27.39 30.77 33.97
N GLY A 680 27.89 29.57 34.22
CA GLY A 680 29.00 29.28 35.11
C GLY A 680 28.60 28.86 36.54
N ASP A 681 27.31 28.97 36.88
CA ASP A 681 26.82 28.48 38.18
C ASP A 681 26.99 26.96 38.28
N ALA A 682 27.20 26.47 39.51
CA ALA A 682 27.21 25.07 39.86
C ALA A 682 25.81 24.68 40.39
N VAL A 683 25.24 23.62 39.84
CA VAL A 683 23.94 23.10 40.23
C VAL A 683 24.00 21.58 40.38
N ASP A 684 23.13 21.04 41.25
CA ASP A 684 22.95 19.62 41.36
C ASP A 684 21.75 19.21 40.54
N THR A 685 21.90 18.19 39.71
CA THR A 685 20.78 17.58 38.97
C THR A 685 20.09 16.57 39.84
N ALA A 686 18.76 16.54 39.83
CA ALA A 686 17.97 15.53 40.55
C ALA A 686 16.74 15.11 39.71
N VAL A 687 16.78 13.90 39.18
CA VAL A 687 15.71 13.30 38.39
C VAL A 687 14.59 12.87 39.30
N ASN A 688 13.33 13.04 38.86
CA ASN A 688 12.17 12.45 39.52
C ASN A 688 12.16 10.92 39.36
N GLY A 689 12.62 10.23 40.43
CA GLY A 689 12.79 8.76 40.38
C GLY A 689 11.50 8.00 40.16
N GLU A 690 10.35 8.49 40.63
CA GLU A 690 9.08 7.81 40.40
C GLU A 690 8.69 7.83 38.92
N ILE A 691 8.85 8.96 38.26
CA ILE A 691 8.55 9.13 36.83
C ILE A 691 9.56 8.33 35.99
N ARG A 692 10.87 8.44 36.30
CA ARG A 692 11.91 7.63 35.62
C ARG A 692 11.62 6.14 35.72
N ASN A 693 11.30 5.63 36.91
CA ASN A 693 10.96 4.21 37.11
C ASN A 693 9.72 3.78 36.30
N ALA A 694 8.70 4.66 36.18
CA ALA A 694 7.54 4.36 35.35
C ALA A 694 7.88 4.28 33.87
N VAL A 695 8.73 5.21 33.38
CA VAL A 695 9.23 5.19 32.00
C VAL A 695 10.10 3.95 31.74
N MET A 696 11.00 3.59 32.67
CA MET A 696 11.85 2.39 32.57
C MET A 696 11.01 1.11 32.47
N ARG A 697 9.94 0.99 33.27
CA ARG A 697 9.00 -0.16 33.19
C ARG A 697 8.36 -0.25 31.80
N ASN A 698 7.84 0.84 31.28
CA ASN A 698 7.22 0.87 29.97
C ASN A 698 8.24 0.57 28.86
N HIS A 699 9.47 1.10 28.96
CA HIS A 699 10.49 0.85 27.95
C HIS A 699 10.99 -0.59 27.95
N THR A 700 11.24 -1.17 29.14
CA THR A 700 11.61 -2.59 29.22
C THR A 700 10.45 -3.50 28.79
N GLY A 701 9.19 -3.13 29.14
CA GLY A 701 7.99 -3.78 28.64
C GLY A 701 7.84 -3.76 27.11
N THR A 702 8.30 -2.69 26.46
CA THR A 702 8.32 -2.57 24.99
C THR A 702 9.22 -3.62 24.34
N HIS A 703 10.39 -3.91 24.89
CA HIS A 703 11.28 -4.97 24.39
C HIS A 703 10.65 -6.36 24.53
N LEU A 704 10.00 -6.64 25.66
CA LEU A 704 9.27 -7.90 25.82
C LEU A 704 8.11 -8.01 24.84
N LEU A 705 7.35 -6.91 24.65
CA LEU A 705 6.23 -6.85 23.70
C LEU A 705 6.71 -7.06 22.27
N HIS A 706 7.81 -6.43 21.85
CA HIS A 706 8.37 -6.62 20.52
C HIS A 706 8.78 -8.06 20.26
N ALA A 707 9.46 -8.70 21.22
CA ALA A 707 9.85 -10.09 21.10
C ALA A 707 8.63 -11.04 21.05
N ALA A 708 7.60 -10.80 21.87
CA ALA A 708 6.35 -11.58 21.85
C ALA A 708 5.58 -11.41 20.54
N LEU A 709 5.45 -10.17 20.02
CA LEU A 709 4.85 -9.91 18.72
C LEU A 709 5.59 -10.65 17.59
N ARG A 710 6.92 -10.68 17.62
CA ARG A 710 7.72 -11.45 16.65
C ARG A 710 7.53 -12.97 16.79
N GLN A 711 7.34 -13.45 17.99
CA GLN A 711 7.12 -14.87 18.25
C GLN A 711 5.76 -15.33 17.72
N VAL A 712 4.69 -14.56 17.95
CA VAL A 712 3.30 -14.93 17.58
C VAL A 712 3.02 -14.59 16.10
N LEU A 713 3.34 -13.38 15.68
CA LEU A 713 3.00 -12.88 14.34
C LEU A 713 4.08 -13.15 13.28
N GLY A 714 5.32 -13.41 13.72
CA GLY A 714 6.45 -13.75 12.86
C GLY A 714 7.56 -12.70 12.80
N THR A 715 8.72 -13.11 12.27
CA THR A 715 9.96 -12.31 12.24
C THR A 715 9.90 -11.06 11.36
N HIS A 716 8.85 -10.89 10.55
CA HIS A 716 8.61 -9.68 9.74
C HIS A 716 8.16 -8.48 10.58
N VAL A 717 7.73 -8.70 11.82
CA VAL A 717 7.42 -7.63 12.76
C VAL A 717 8.69 -6.84 13.07
N LYS A 718 8.69 -5.56 12.67
CA LYS A 718 9.77 -4.59 12.91
C LYS A 718 9.19 -3.34 13.49
N GLN A 719 9.91 -2.69 14.39
CA GLN A 719 9.50 -1.39 14.94
C GLN A 719 9.45 -0.34 13.83
N ALA A 720 8.29 0.33 13.71
CA ALA A 720 8.08 1.50 12.87
C ALA A 720 8.07 2.80 13.69
N GLY A 721 7.79 2.70 14.99
CA GLY A 721 7.81 3.80 15.93
C GLY A 721 7.59 3.30 17.36
N SER A 722 7.99 4.12 18.34
CA SER A 722 7.80 3.82 19.76
C SER A 722 7.57 5.11 20.57
N LEU A 723 6.83 5.00 21.65
CA LEU A 723 6.70 6.04 22.67
C LEU A 723 6.60 5.37 24.04
N ASN A 724 7.53 5.71 24.92
CA ASN A 724 7.56 5.23 26.29
C ASN A 724 7.51 6.44 27.23
N ASP A 725 6.33 6.70 27.78
CA ASP A 725 6.10 7.75 28.77
C ASP A 725 5.75 7.17 30.16
N ARG A 726 5.46 8.01 31.13
CA ARG A 726 5.12 7.58 32.50
C ARG A 726 3.78 6.86 32.62
N GLN A 727 2.89 7.01 31.63
CA GLN A 727 1.52 6.52 31.69
C GLN A 727 1.34 5.24 30.90
N ARG A 728 2.01 5.15 29.73
CA ARG A 728 1.85 4.05 28.78
C ARG A 728 3.09 3.83 27.92
N LEU A 729 3.12 2.70 27.28
CA LEU A 729 3.94 2.43 26.11
C LEU A 729 3.06 2.38 24.85
N ARG A 730 3.62 2.80 23.74
CA ARG A 730 3.04 2.70 22.41
C ARG A 730 4.08 2.10 21.49
N PHE A 731 3.69 1.06 20.76
CA PHE A 731 4.58 0.37 19.84
C PHE A 731 3.91 0.27 18.46
N ASP A 732 4.50 0.95 17.48
CA ASP A 732 4.09 0.93 16.09
C ASP A 732 4.98 -0.08 15.35
N PHE A 733 4.39 -1.02 14.64
CA PHE A 733 5.11 -2.13 14.03
C PHE A 733 4.56 -2.51 12.66
N SER A 734 5.44 -3.10 11.82
CA SER A 734 5.05 -3.60 10.51
C SER A 734 4.21 -4.87 10.63
N HIS A 735 2.94 -4.81 10.19
CA HIS A 735 2.06 -5.96 10.06
C HIS A 735 0.91 -5.65 9.10
N PHE A 736 0.45 -6.66 8.36
CA PHE A 736 -0.42 -6.50 7.19
C PHE A 736 -1.92 -6.62 7.48
N THR A 737 -2.30 -7.26 8.63
CA THR A 737 -3.71 -7.42 9.07
C THR A 737 -3.92 -6.83 10.47
N GLY A 738 -5.18 -6.74 10.93
CA GLY A 738 -5.47 -6.56 12.35
C GLY A 738 -4.97 -7.78 13.12
N VAL A 739 -4.47 -7.57 14.32
CA VAL A 739 -4.11 -8.66 15.23
C VAL A 739 -5.40 -9.18 15.86
N ALA A 740 -5.62 -10.49 15.82
CA ALA A 740 -6.81 -11.09 16.39
C ALA A 740 -6.80 -10.99 17.93
N ASP A 741 -7.98 -11.01 18.53
CA ASP A 741 -8.10 -10.91 20.00
C ASP A 741 -7.36 -12.07 20.70
N GLU A 742 -7.42 -13.26 20.13
CA GLU A 742 -6.72 -14.43 20.64
C GLU A 742 -5.19 -14.29 20.55
N GLU A 743 -4.69 -13.69 19.46
CA GLU A 743 -3.26 -13.40 19.30
C GLU A 743 -2.79 -12.33 20.28
N LEU A 744 -3.64 -11.31 20.56
CA LEU A 744 -3.35 -10.29 21.57
C LEU A 744 -3.31 -10.88 22.98
N GLU A 745 -4.22 -11.80 23.32
CA GLU A 745 -4.22 -12.51 24.59
C GLU A 745 -2.98 -13.41 24.75
N GLU A 746 -2.55 -14.08 23.69
CA GLU A 746 -1.33 -14.89 23.68
C GLU A 746 -0.09 -14.01 23.87
N ILE A 747 0.02 -12.89 23.13
CA ILE A 747 1.14 -11.92 23.26
C ILE A 747 1.20 -11.38 24.69
N GLU A 748 0.07 -10.96 25.26
CA GLU A 748 0.00 -10.45 26.64
C GLU A 748 0.45 -11.53 27.65
N SER A 749 0.03 -12.76 27.43
CA SER A 749 0.38 -13.90 28.27
C SER A 749 1.88 -14.21 28.23
N ILE A 750 2.48 -14.21 27.04
CA ILE A 750 3.93 -14.41 26.85
C ILE A 750 4.72 -13.32 27.57
N VAL A 751 4.34 -12.03 27.39
CA VAL A 751 5.02 -10.92 28.05
C VAL A 751 4.94 -11.05 29.54
N ASN A 752 3.76 -11.33 30.10
CA ASN A 752 3.59 -11.47 31.55
C ASN A 752 4.32 -12.70 32.13
N ALA A 753 4.45 -13.78 31.36
CA ALA A 753 5.30 -14.91 31.75
C ALA A 753 6.77 -14.48 31.90
N GLN A 754 7.30 -13.65 30.99
CA GLN A 754 8.65 -13.11 31.10
C GLN A 754 8.79 -12.13 32.26
N VAL A 755 7.77 -11.32 32.55
CA VAL A 755 7.74 -10.44 33.73
C VAL A 755 7.83 -11.28 35.01
N LEU A 756 7.02 -12.32 35.13
CA LEU A 756 6.98 -13.19 36.30
C LEU A 756 8.26 -14.03 36.47
N ALA A 757 8.97 -14.34 35.37
CA ALA A 757 10.26 -15.03 35.43
C ALA A 757 11.36 -14.20 36.10
N ASN A 758 11.17 -12.88 36.24
CA ASN A 758 12.10 -11.95 36.88
C ASN A 758 13.55 -12.05 36.36
N THR A 759 13.69 -12.12 35.04
CA THR A 759 14.99 -12.26 34.38
C THR A 759 15.79 -10.95 34.48
N PRO A 760 17.10 -11.00 34.81
CA PRO A 760 17.96 -9.82 34.82
C PRO A 760 18.04 -9.16 33.43
N VAL A 761 17.96 -7.84 33.41
CA VAL A 761 18.16 -7.04 32.20
C VAL A 761 19.63 -6.64 32.12
N GLN A 762 20.36 -7.26 31.21
CA GLN A 762 21.79 -6.99 31.01
C GLN A 762 21.99 -5.89 29.98
N THR A 763 22.91 -4.98 30.27
CA THR A 763 23.30 -3.93 29.36
C THR A 763 24.77 -4.08 29.02
N LEU A 764 25.09 -4.29 27.74
CA LEU A 764 26.45 -4.30 27.23
C LEU A 764 26.71 -2.96 26.55
N VAL A 765 27.78 -2.30 26.94
CA VAL A 765 28.17 -0.99 26.38
C VAL A 765 29.41 -1.14 25.52
N ASP A 766 29.59 -0.22 24.57
CA ASP A 766 30.75 -0.15 23.66
C ASP A 766 30.99 -1.46 22.89
N VAL A 767 29.91 -2.14 22.48
CA VAL A 767 29.97 -3.35 21.65
C VAL A 767 30.16 -2.93 20.20
N PRO A 768 31.13 -3.49 19.45
CA PRO A 768 31.20 -3.30 17.99
C PRO A 768 29.88 -3.71 17.35
N ILE A 769 29.38 -2.89 16.40
CA ILE A 769 28.07 -3.13 15.77
C ILE A 769 27.98 -4.50 15.09
N ASP A 770 29.06 -4.96 14.45
CA ASP A 770 29.11 -6.26 13.80
C ASP A 770 28.98 -7.41 14.80
N THR A 771 29.68 -7.34 15.95
CA THR A 771 29.55 -8.29 17.06
C THR A 771 28.13 -8.27 17.62
N ALA A 772 27.54 -7.09 17.80
CA ALA A 772 26.18 -6.96 18.34
C ALA A 772 25.15 -7.64 17.43
N VAL A 773 25.23 -7.43 16.12
CA VAL A 773 24.25 -7.94 15.14
C VAL A 773 24.52 -9.41 14.80
N HIS A 774 25.77 -9.79 14.50
CA HIS A 774 26.08 -11.10 13.94
C HIS A 774 26.43 -12.16 14.98
N GLU A 775 27.04 -11.79 16.11
CA GLU A 775 27.41 -12.76 17.16
C GLU A 775 26.37 -12.80 18.28
N LEU A 776 25.86 -11.64 18.71
CA LEU A 776 24.85 -11.57 19.78
C LEU A 776 23.41 -11.66 19.24
N GLY A 777 23.20 -11.58 17.92
CA GLY A 777 21.87 -11.64 17.30
C GLY A 777 20.98 -10.43 17.64
N ALA A 778 21.57 -9.25 17.95
CA ALA A 778 20.82 -8.09 18.37
C ALA A 778 19.96 -7.55 17.21
N THR A 779 18.70 -7.29 17.50
CA THR A 779 17.78 -6.64 16.56
C THR A 779 18.13 -5.15 16.47
N ALA A 780 18.50 -4.69 15.26
CA ALA A 780 18.72 -3.29 14.95
C ALA A 780 17.45 -2.65 14.39
N LEU A 781 17.18 -1.41 14.74
CA LEU A 781 16.06 -0.65 14.20
C LEU A 781 16.39 -0.18 12.78
N PHE A 782 15.45 -0.36 11.87
CA PHE A 782 15.62 -0.01 10.47
C PHE A 782 15.61 1.53 10.31
N GLY A 783 16.67 2.07 9.67
CA GLY A 783 16.77 3.51 9.37
C GLY A 783 17.48 4.37 10.40
N GLU A 784 17.90 3.84 11.55
CA GLU A 784 18.77 4.56 12.48
C GLU A 784 20.24 4.45 12.07
N LYS A 785 20.98 5.56 12.19
CA LYS A 785 22.41 5.59 11.98
C LYS A 785 23.11 5.23 13.30
N TYR A 786 23.60 4.03 13.39
CA TYR A 786 24.41 3.59 14.54
C TYR A 786 25.87 4.00 14.35
N GLY A 787 26.58 4.25 15.47
CA GLY A 787 28.03 4.39 15.47
C GLY A 787 28.74 3.04 15.36
N GLU A 788 30.06 3.06 15.28
CA GLU A 788 30.90 1.86 15.30
C GLU A 788 30.73 1.03 16.59
N LEU A 789 30.48 1.73 17.70
CA LEU A 789 30.21 1.14 19.01
C LEU A 789 28.76 1.40 19.41
N VAL A 790 28.08 0.37 19.89
CA VAL A 790 26.66 0.39 20.25
C VAL A 790 26.40 -0.15 21.64
N ARG A 791 25.23 0.19 22.18
CA ARG A 791 24.72 -0.33 23.44
C ARG A 791 23.69 -1.42 23.15
N VAL A 792 23.87 -2.63 23.75
CA VAL A 792 22.98 -3.78 23.60
C VAL A 792 22.25 -4.02 24.90
N VAL A 793 20.93 -4.17 24.83
CA VAL A 793 20.08 -4.58 25.96
C VAL A 793 19.67 -6.03 25.74
N LYS A 794 20.03 -6.90 26.67
CA LYS A 794 19.73 -8.35 26.62
C LYS A 794 18.87 -8.76 27.81
N ILE A 795 17.75 -9.44 27.54
CA ILE A 795 16.80 -9.97 28.53
C ILE A 795 16.78 -11.49 28.36
N GLY A 796 17.68 -12.16 29.07
CA GLY A 796 17.88 -13.61 28.90
C GLY A 796 18.16 -13.98 27.45
N ASP A 797 17.51 -15.06 26.98
CA ASP A 797 17.53 -15.44 25.55
C ASP A 797 16.23 -15.02 24.81
N PHE A 798 15.36 -14.25 25.49
CA PHE A 798 14.07 -13.86 24.96
C PHE A 798 14.13 -12.61 24.08
N SER A 799 14.91 -11.58 24.46
CA SER A 799 15.08 -10.35 23.70
C SER A 799 16.53 -9.86 23.75
N THR A 800 17.09 -9.51 22.59
CA THR A 800 18.38 -8.86 22.44
C THR A 800 18.25 -7.75 21.41
N GLU A 801 18.42 -6.48 21.82
CA GLU A 801 18.15 -5.33 20.95
C GLU A 801 19.19 -4.21 21.13
N LEU A 802 19.46 -3.43 20.06
CA LEU A 802 20.23 -2.20 20.15
C LEU A 802 19.37 -1.11 20.78
N CYS A 803 19.73 -0.65 21.98
CA CYS A 803 18.93 0.34 22.68
C CYS A 803 19.77 1.27 23.58
N GLY A 804 19.58 2.60 23.40
CA GLY A 804 20.21 3.65 24.20
C GLY A 804 19.40 4.13 25.41
N GLY A 805 18.23 3.54 25.67
CA GLY A 805 17.32 3.97 26.74
C GLY A 805 17.69 3.49 28.14
N THR A 806 16.90 3.91 29.13
CA THR A 806 17.01 3.46 30.51
C THR A 806 16.05 2.32 30.77
N HIS A 807 16.48 1.29 31.52
CA HIS A 807 15.74 0.04 31.74
C HIS A 807 15.68 -0.34 33.22
N THR A 808 14.71 -1.18 33.57
CA THR A 808 14.65 -1.84 34.87
C THR A 808 15.82 -2.81 35.05
N ALA A 809 16.21 -3.12 36.28
CA ALA A 809 17.29 -4.07 36.57
C ALA A 809 16.87 -5.52 36.27
N ALA A 810 15.57 -5.83 36.41
CA ALA A 810 15.01 -7.12 36.11
C ALA A 810 13.56 -6.98 35.58
N THR A 811 13.08 -8.00 34.85
CA THR A 811 11.75 -7.97 34.24
C THR A 811 10.62 -7.94 35.27
N GLY A 812 10.80 -8.49 36.49
CA GLY A 812 9.82 -8.43 37.56
C GLY A 812 9.50 -7.02 38.07
N GLU A 813 10.42 -6.06 37.93
CA GLU A 813 10.21 -4.66 38.27
C GLU A 813 9.19 -3.94 37.35
N ILE A 814 8.91 -4.49 36.16
CA ILE A 814 7.90 -4.00 35.23
C ILE A 814 6.51 -4.03 35.89
N GLY A 815 6.26 -5.06 36.71
CA GLY A 815 4.92 -5.42 37.13
C GLY A 815 4.12 -5.98 35.94
N LEU A 816 2.84 -6.29 36.15
CA LEU A 816 2.02 -6.82 35.03
C LEU A 816 1.89 -5.78 33.92
N LEU A 817 2.01 -6.26 32.68
CA LEU A 817 1.68 -5.50 31.48
C LEU A 817 0.25 -5.83 31.04
N LYS A 818 -0.53 -4.78 30.68
CA LYS A 818 -1.87 -4.94 30.13
C LYS A 818 -1.98 -4.22 28.81
N LEU A 819 -2.39 -4.92 27.76
CA LEU A 819 -2.74 -4.31 26.48
C LEU A 819 -4.01 -3.50 26.62
N VAL A 820 -4.00 -2.30 26.04
CA VAL A 820 -5.13 -1.33 26.12
C VAL A 820 -5.86 -1.22 24.80
N GLY A 821 -5.14 -1.36 23.68
CA GLY A 821 -5.73 -1.26 22.35
C GLY A 821 -4.77 -1.62 21.24
N GLU A 822 -5.36 -2.02 20.13
CA GLU A 822 -4.68 -2.33 18.86
C GLU A 822 -5.40 -1.59 17.73
N GLY A 823 -4.66 -1.10 16.70
CA GLY A 823 -5.26 -0.43 15.57
C GLY A 823 -4.30 -0.12 14.44
N ALA A 824 -4.84 0.23 13.27
CA ALA A 824 -4.07 0.66 12.12
C ALA A 824 -3.60 2.12 12.28
N VAL A 825 -2.34 2.40 11.93
CA VAL A 825 -1.77 3.76 11.87
C VAL A 825 -1.60 4.20 10.41
N ALA A 826 -1.07 3.31 9.61
CA ALA A 826 -0.87 3.49 8.18
C ALA A 826 -0.99 2.14 7.47
N SER A 827 -0.95 2.14 6.15
CA SER A 827 -0.93 0.89 5.40
C SER A 827 0.31 0.07 5.77
N GLY A 828 0.08 -1.17 6.24
CA GLY A 828 1.15 -2.07 6.68
C GLY A 828 1.79 -1.71 8.03
N VAL A 829 1.24 -0.74 8.78
CA VAL A 829 1.72 -0.37 10.13
C VAL A 829 0.57 -0.47 11.12
N ARG A 830 0.77 -1.28 12.13
CA ARG A 830 -0.16 -1.47 13.26
C ARG A 830 0.41 -0.81 14.51
N ARG A 831 -0.46 -0.47 15.43
CA ARG A 831 -0.14 0.13 16.74
C ARG A 831 -0.73 -0.70 17.84
N VAL A 832 0.10 -1.03 18.84
CA VAL A 832 -0.35 -1.58 20.12
C VAL A 832 0.00 -0.58 21.22
N GLU A 833 -0.95 -0.34 22.12
CA GLU A 833 -0.76 0.44 23.34
C GLU A 833 -0.89 -0.46 24.56
N ALA A 834 -0.03 -0.26 25.55
CA ALA A 834 -0.06 -1.02 26.79
C ALA A 834 0.32 -0.13 28.00
N VAL A 835 0.00 -0.61 29.17
CA VAL A 835 0.39 -0.02 30.46
C VAL A 835 1.09 -1.05 31.33
N THR A 836 1.92 -0.60 32.25
CA THR A 836 2.68 -1.47 33.15
C THR A 836 2.49 -1.08 34.63
N GLY A 837 2.77 -2.00 35.54
CA GLY A 837 2.83 -1.79 36.99
C GLY A 837 1.56 -1.16 37.56
N THR A 838 1.66 0.02 38.17
CA THR A 838 0.50 0.70 38.77
C THR A 838 -0.58 1.11 37.76
N GLY A 839 -0.20 1.33 36.49
CA GLY A 839 -1.15 1.57 35.40
C GLY A 839 -2.05 0.36 35.16
N SER A 840 -1.47 -0.85 35.10
CA SER A 840 -2.22 -2.12 34.96
C SER A 840 -3.14 -2.34 36.16
N LEU A 841 -2.65 -2.09 37.38
CA LEU A 841 -3.48 -2.19 38.59
C LEU A 841 -4.69 -1.22 38.53
N GLY A 842 -4.49 -0.02 38.00
CA GLY A 842 -5.57 0.96 37.79
C GLY A 842 -6.64 0.45 36.81
N LEU A 843 -6.23 -0.23 35.74
CA LEU A 843 -7.16 -0.89 34.80
C LEU A 843 -7.93 -2.01 35.46
N PHE A 844 -7.25 -2.94 36.14
CA PHE A 844 -7.92 -4.05 36.82
C PHE A 844 -8.96 -3.56 37.85
N ARG A 845 -8.68 -2.45 38.54
CA ARG A 845 -9.68 -1.84 39.46
C ARG A 845 -10.87 -1.30 38.70
N ARG A 846 -10.67 -0.61 37.59
CA ARG A 846 -11.80 -0.16 36.72
C ARG A 846 -12.61 -1.32 36.21
N ASP A 847 -11.98 -2.38 35.73
CA ASP A 847 -12.65 -3.56 35.21
C ASP A 847 -13.47 -4.24 36.34
N ALA A 848 -12.89 -4.33 37.53
CA ALA A 848 -13.62 -4.82 38.71
C ALA A 848 -14.83 -3.96 39.09
N ASP A 849 -14.74 -2.65 38.95
CA ASP A 849 -15.87 -1.76 39.23
C ASP A 849 -16.96 -1.89 38.14
N VAL A 850 -16.57 -2.01 36.86
CA VAL A 850 -17.51 -2.33 35.77
C VAL A 850 -18.18 -3.69 36.00
N ALA A 851 -17.41 -4.71 36.42
CA ALA A 851 -17.97 -6.01 36.75
C ALA A 851 -18.99 -5.96 37.91
N LYS A 852 -18.75 -5.14 38.95
CA LYS A 852 -19.73 -4.90 40.03
C LYS A 852 -21.03 -4.30 39.52
N ILE A 853 -20.92 -3.30 38.62
CA ILE A 853 -22.12 -2.68 38.01
C ILE A 853 -22.87 -3.70 37.15
N ALA A 854 -22.13 -4.48 36.33
CA ALA A 854 -22.70 -5.54 35.53
C ALA A 854 -23.40 -6.60 36.41
N ALA A 855 -22.81 -6.98 37.57
CA ALA A 855 -23.43 -7.88 38.55
C ALA A 855 -24.76 -7.33 39.08
N GLN A 856 -24.86 -6.05 39.35
CA GLN A 856 -26.10 -5.40 39.76
C GLN A 856 -27.18 -5.47 38.68
N ILE A 857 -26.81 -5.27 37.41
CA ILE A 857 -27.74 -5.36 36.27
C ILE A 857 -28.21 -6.81 36.07
N VAL A 858 -27.33 -7.75 36.18
CA VAL A 858 -27.64 -9.21 36.01
C VAL A 858 -28.43 -9.73 37.22
N GLY A 859 -28.16 -9.21 38.41
CA GLY A 859 -28.75 -9.68 39.66
C GLY A 859 -28.08 -10.96 40.19
N SER A 860 -26.84 -11.25 39.79
CA SER A 860 -26.04 -12.38 40.20
C SER A 860 -24.60 -11.94 40.47
N GLY A 861 -23.90 -12.60 41.42
CA GLY A 861 -22.49 -12.33 41.71
C GLY A 861 -21.54 -12.93 40.67
N ASP A 862 -22.01 -13.88 39.87
CA ASP A 862 -21.27 -14.49 38.78
C ASP A 862 -21.72 -13.83 37.47
N VAL A 863 -20.85 -13.02 36.87
CA VAL A 863 -21.13 -12.22 35.67
C VAL A 863 -20.33 -12.76 34.51
N SER A 864 -20.99 -13.46 33.60
CA SER A 864 -20.42 -13.76 32.29
C SER A 864 -20.92 -12.74 31.24
N ALA A 865 -20.15 -12.53 30.18
CA ALA A 865 -20.55 -11.69 29.04
C ALA A 865 -21.86 -12.18 28.40
N GLU A 866 -22.06 -13.50 28.36
CA GLU A 866 -23.28 -14.13 27.83
C GLU A 866 -24.51 -13.81 28.69
N LEU A 867 -24.35 -13.90 30.01
CA LEU A 867 -25.44 -13.60 30.94
C LEU A 867 -25.85 -12.12 30.89
N LEU A 868 -24.86 -11.22 30.78
CA LEU A 868 -25.10 -9.80 30.60
C LEU A 868 -25.83 -9.49 29.28
N ARG A 869 -25.36 -10.08 28.15
CA ARG A 869 -26.04 -9.94 26.85
C ARG A 869 -27.48 -10.47 26.88
N ALA A 870 -27.68 -11.65 27.47
CA ALA A 870 -29.01 -12.23 27.61
C ALA A 870 -29.95 -11.32 28.44
N LYS A 871 -29.47 -10.71 29.53
CA LYS A 871 -30.22 -9.78 30.34
C LYS A 871 -30.57 -8.48 29.59
N MET A 872 -29.62 -7.92 28.86
CA MET A 872 -29.84 -6.73 28.02
C MET A 872 -30.88 -7.01 26.93
N ALA A 873 -30.79 -8.15 26.26
CA ALA A 873 -31.77 -8.56 25.27
C ALA A 873 -33.18 -8.71 25.87
N ALA A 874 -33.27 -9.34 27.05
CA ALA A 874 -34.54 -9.48 27.75
C ALA A 874 -35.15 -8.11 28.15
N GLN A 875 -34.32 -7.17 28.60
CA GLN A 875 -34.77 -5.80 28.92
C GLN A 875 -35.24 -5.03 27.68
N ASP A 876 -34.53 -5.18 26.55
CA ASP A 876 -34.94 -4.59 25.27
C ASP A 876 -36.29 -5.14 24.79
N ASP A 877 -36.49 -6.42 24.91
CA ASP A 877 -37.77 -7.06 24.53
C ASP A 877 -38.91 -6.63 25.47
N GLU A 878 -38.65 -6.53 26.75
CA GLU A 878 -39.63 -5.99 27.71
C GLU A 878 -39.93 -4.53 27.40
N MET A 879 -38.94 -3.73 27.09
CA MET A 879 -39.12 -2.32 26.68
C MET A 879 -39.97 -2.21 25.40
N LYS A 880 -39.74 -3.05 24.41
CA LYS A 880 -40.54 -3.13 23.17
C LYS A 880 -41.99 -3.52 23.50
N LYS A 881 -42.18 -4.50 24.41
CA LYS A 881 -43.49 -4.94 24.84
C LYS A 881 -44.25 -3.81 25.56
N LEU A 882 -43.62 -3.16 26.53
CA LEU A 882 -44.20 -2.03 27.26
C LEU A 882 -44.55 -0.85 26.34
N ARG A 883 -43.73 -0.55 25.35
CA ARG A 883 -44.05 0.46 24.32
C ARG A 883 -45.31 0.10 23.54
N ARG A 884 -45.45 -1.16 23.09
CA ARG A 884 -46.66 -1.64 22.39
C ARG A 884 -47.89 -1.60 23.28
N GLU A 885 -47.78 -1.99 24.55
CA GLU A 885 -48.87 -1.90 25.51
C GLU A 885 -49.29 -0.45 25.77
N LEU A 886 -48.32 0.46 25.89
CA LEU A 886 -48.59 1.90 26.02
C LEU A 886 -49.31 2.44 24.78
N GLU A 887 -48.88 2.06 23.57
CA GLU A 887 -49.54 2.43 22.34
C GLU A 887 -50.98 1.89 22.27
N GLN A 888 -51.20 0.64 22.66
CA GLN A 888 -52.53 0.05 22.70
C GLN A 888 -53.44 0.74 23.74
N MET A 889 -52.89 1.06 24.91
CA MET A 889 -53.66 1.79 25.93
C MET A 889 -54.02 3.21 25.47
N ARG A 890 -53.10 3.91 24.79
CA ARG A 890 -53.40 5.24 24.21
C ARG A 890 -54.49 5.15 23.14
N MET A 891 -54.43 4.15 22.25
CA MET A 891 -55.46 3.92 21.23
C MET A 891 -56.81 3.57 21.88
N LYS A 892 -56.86 2.67 22.88
CA LYS A 892 -58.11 2.35 23.61
C LYS A 892 -58.68 3.56 24.30
N SER A 893 -57.86 4.39 24.96
CA SER A 893 -58.30 5.62 25.63
C SER A 893 -58.88 6.62 24.62
N ALA A 894 -58.21 6.82 23.48
CA ALA A 894 -58.71 7.71 22.43
C ALA A 894 -59.99 7.19 21.77
N SER A 895 -60.06 5.86 21.48
CA SER A 895 -61.29 5.24 20.94
C SER A 895 -62.44 5.29 21.96
N ALA A 896 -62.19 5.11 23.26
CA ALA A 896 -63.22 5.26 24.31
C ALA A 896 -63.71 6.70 24.44
N ALA A 897 -62.77 7.68 24.39
CA ALA A 897 -63.14 9.12 24.40
C ALA A 897 -63.99 9.55 23.19
N THR A 898 -63.92 8.79 22.11
CA THR A 898 -64.64 9.03 20.85
C THR A 898 -65.78 8.07 20.62
N ALA A 899 -66.08 7.12 21.53
CA ALA A 899 -67.13 6.11 21.38
C ALA A 899 -68.52 6.72 21.29
N ASP A 900 -68.78 7.78 22.07
CA ASP A 900 -70.03 8.54 22.01
C ASP A 900 -70.05 9.62 20.92
N ALA A 901 -68.94 9.86 20.30
CA ALA A 901 -68.78 10.94 19.31
C ALA A 901 -69.54 10.68 18.00
N ALA A 902 -69.80 9.43 17.67
CA ALA A 902 -70.65 9.13 16.50
C ALA A 902 -72.12 9.65 16.66
N GLY A 903 -72.58 9.74 17.92
CA GLY A 903 -73.85 10.35 18.25
C GLY A 903 -73.81 11.90 18.25
N SER A 904 -72.63 12.52 18.38
CA SER A 904 -72.43 13.96 18.33
C SER A 904 -72.10 14.53 16.92
N ALA A 905 -72.14 13.70 15.88
CA ALA A 905 -72.01 14.16 14.52
C ALA A 905 -73.19 15.12 14.14
N VAL A 906 -72.75 16.27 13.61
CA VAL A 906 -73.68 17.30 13.16
C VAL A 906 -74.05 17.04 11.69
N GLU A 907 -75.32 17.05 11.38
CA GLU A 907 -75.81 16.90 10.00
C GLU A 907 -75.73 18.24 9.26
N VAL A 908 -75.01 18.33 8.20
CA VAL A 908 -74.91 19.53 7.37
C VAL A 908 -75.24 19.17 5.91
N LYS A 909 -76.35 19.71 5.45
CA LYS A 909 -76.89 19.46 4.09
C LYS A 909 -77.00 17.98 3.76
N GLY A 910 -77.44 17.13 4.69
CA GLY A 910 -77.59 15.68 4.51
C GLY A 910 -76.31 14.86 4.67
N VAL A 911 -75.24 15.47 5.15
CA VAL A 911 -73.89 14.81 5.38
C VAL A 911 -73.54 14.90 6.88
N LYS A 912 -73.26 13.79 7.52
CA LYS A 912 -72.82 13.75 8.91
C LYS A 912 -71.35 14.22 8.99
N VAL A 913 -71.07 15.20 9.86
CA VAL A 913 -69.76 15.78 10.11
C VAL A 913 -69.40 15.57 11.56
N LEU A 914 -68.31 14.82 11.82
CA LEU A 914 -67.69 14.64 13.13
C LEU A 914 -66.36 15.36 13.17
N ALA A 915 -66.22 16.32 14.10
CA ALA A 915 -64.91 17.00 14.29
C ALA A 915 -64.53 16.90 15.77
N GLN A 916 -63.34 16.38 16.06
CA GLN A 916 -62.93 16.13 17.43
C GLN A 916 -61.45 16.34 17.65
N ARG A 917 -61.10 16.82 18.85
CA ARG A 917 -59.71 16.88 19.32
C ARG A 917 -59.31 15.56 19.96
N VAL A 918 -58.11 15.04 19.59
CA VAL A 918 -57.58 13.74 20.03
C VAL A 918 -56.08 13.86 20.37
N ASP A 919 -55.82 14.58 21.43
CA ASP A 919 -54.44 14.79 21.87
C ASP A 919 -53.75 13.45 22.25
N ALA A 920 -52.42 13.41 22.26
CA ALA A 920 -51.58 12.25 22.57
C ALA A 920 -51.54 11.11 21.51
N LEU A 921 -52.16 11.27 20.36
CA LEU A 921 -52.04 10.34 19.24
C LEU A 921 -51.03 10.84 18.19
N ASP A 922 -50.26 9.92 17.64
CA ASP A 922 -49.42 10.20 16.48
C ASP A 922 -50.25 10.16 15.17
N LYS A 923 -49.61 10.58 14.06
CA LYS A 923 -50.30 10.63 12.76
C LYS A 923 -50.82 9.26 12.30
N SER A 924 -50.09 8.16 12.57
CA SER A 924 -50.51 6.81 12.19
C SER A 924 -51.74 6.36 13.01
N GLN A 925 -51.70 6.65 14.30
CA GLN A 925 -52.80 6.36 15.22
C GLN A 925 -54.05 7.17 14.88
N MET A 926 -53.87 8.44 14.51
CA MET A 926 -54.99 9.29 14.05
C MET A 926 -55.62 8.77 12.76
N ARG A 927 -54.83 8.23 11.81
CA ARG A 927 -55.36 7.59 10.58
C ARG A 927 -56.26 6.39 10.92
N ASN A 928 -55.76 5.50 11.77
CA ASN A 928 -56.49 4.32 12.19
C ASN A 928 -57.83 4.72 12.87
N LEU A 929 -57.81 5.75 13.74
CA LEU A 929 -58.99 6.25 14.40
C LEU A 929 -60.00 6.90 13.43
N VAL A 930 -59.53 7.66 12.41
CA VAL A 930 -60.37 8.21 11.34
C VAL A 930 -61.04 7.09 10.57
N ASP A 931 -60.30 6.00 10.23
CA ASP A 931 -60.91 4.86 9.51
C ASP A 931 -61.99 4.13 10.36
N GLU A 932 -61.72 3.94 11.65
CA GLU A 932 -62.69 3.37 12.58
C GLU A 932 -63.97 4.25 12.69
N LEU A 933 -63.83 5.56 12.85
CA LEU A 933 -64.94 6.49 12.96
C LEU A 933 -65.74 6.65 11.66
N ARG A 934 -65.04 6.61 10.49
CA ARG A 934 -65.72 6.54 9.18
C ARG A 934 -66.59 5.29 9.06
N GLY A 935 -66.10 4.13 9.52
CA GLY A 935 -66.84 2.88 9.56
C GLY A 935 -68.08 2.97 10.46
N LYS A 936 -68.00 3.62 11.62
CA LYS A 936 -69.10 3.82 12.53
C LYS A 936 -70.15 4.81 12.02
N LEU A 937 -69.74 5.87 11.32
CA LEU A 937 -70.63 6.86 10.73
C LEU A 937 -71.43 6.34 9.54
N GLY A 938 -70.86 5.35 8.81
CA GLY A 938 -71.45 4.76 7.61
C GLY A 938 -71.32 5.68 6.38
N SER A 939 -71.86 6.90 6.43
CA SER A 939 -71.72 7.97 5.43
C SER A 939 -71.54 9.30 6.13
N GLY A 940 -70.37 9.99 5.86
CA GLY A 940 -69.99 11.23 6.52
C GLY A 940 -68.53 11.66 6.37
N VAL A 941 -68.20 12.71 7.11
CA VAL A 941 -66.89 13.33 7.18
C VAL A 941 -66.43 13.26 8.63
N VAL A 942 -65.19 12.80 8.84
CA VAL A 942 -64.48 12.78 10.12
C VAL A 942 -63.31 13.72 10.04
N VAL A 943 -63.16 14.63 11.00
CA VAL A 943 -62.01 15.51 11.15
C VAL A 943 -61.39 15.31 12.55
N LEU A 944 -60.19 14.91 12.65
CA LEU A 944 -59.47 14.82 13.91
C LEU A 944 -58.33 15.83 13.95
N GLY A 945 -58.12 16.43 15.13
CA GLY A 945 -57.03 17.34 15.38
C GLY A 945 -56.27 16.99 16.66
N ALA A 946 -54.96 17.06 16.65
CA ALA A 946 -54.13 16.83 17.83
C ALA A 946 -53.06 17.90 17.97
N ALA A 947 -52.75 18.24 19.21
CA ALA A 947 -51.53 19.00 19.55
C ALA A 947 -50.40 18.04 19.89
N THR A 948 -49.24 18.22 19.26
CA THR A 948 -48.06 17.43 19.58
C THR A 948 -47.33 18.03 20.80
N ALA A 949 -46.52 17.19 21.46
CA ALA A 949 -45.70 17.63 22.60
C ALA A 949 -44.72 18.76 22.24
N GLU A 950 -44.40 18.90 20.95
CA GLU A 950 -43.51 19.94 20.39
C GLU A 950 -44.24 21.26 20.09
N GLY A 951 -45.51 21.39 20.46
CA GLY A 951 -46.30 22.60 20.21
C GLY A 951 -46.77 22.77 18.76
N LYS A 952 -46.84 21.69 17.97
CA LYS A 952 -47.35 21.69 16.60
C LYS A 952 -48.76 21.08 16.56
N VAL A 953 -49.54 21.46 15.54
CA VAL A 953 -50.86 20.90 15.29
C VAL A 953 -50.76 19.83 14.17
N SER A 954 -51.39 18.69 14.37
CA SER A 954 -51.69 17.69 13.34
C SER A 954 -53.20 17.64 13.10
N LEU A 955 -53.61 17.75 11.86
CA LEU A 955 -55.00 17.62 11.40
C LEU A 955 -55.11 16.46 10.41
N ILE A 956 -56.18 15.71 10.49
CA ILE A 956 -56.50 14.66 9.51
C ILE A 956 -58.02 14.71 9.21
N ALA A 957 -58.38 14.64 7.94
CA ALA A 957 -59.73 14.54 7.50
C ALA A 957 -59.98 13.27 6.69
N GLY A 958 -61.04 12.54 7.01
CA GLY A 958 -61.49 11.37 6.27
C GLY A 958 -62.94 11.54 5.76
N VAL A 959 -63.15 11.22 4.50
CA VAL A 959 -64.44 11.28 3.83
C VAL A 959 -64.86 9.89 3.36
N THR A 960 -66.03 9.45 3.58
CA THR A 960 -66.53 8.17 3.10
C THR A 960 -66.64 8.17 1.57
N LYS A 961 -66.42 7.01 0.95
CA LYS A 961 -66.28 6.86 -0.52
C LYS A 961 -67.42 7.40 -1.32
N ASP A 962 -68.69 7.25 -0.83
CA ASP A 962 -69.92 7.71 -1.41
C ASP A 962 -70.03 9.23 -1.51
N LEU A 963 -69.28 9.98 -0.64
CA LEU A 963 -69.26 11.44 -0.58
C LEU A 963 -68.08 12.09 -1.29
N THR A 964 -67.03 11.35 -1.69
CA THR A 964 -65.80 11.91 -2.28
C THR A 964 -66.05 12.72 -3.57
N ALA A 965 -67.13 12.46 -4.31
CA ALA A 965 -67.50 13.23 -5.52
C ALA A 965 -68.09 14.61 -5.13
N ARG A 966 -68.63 14.75 -3.95
CA ARG A 966 -69.27 15.98 -3.45
C ARG A 966 -68.34 16.80 -2.55
N VAL A 967 -67.62 16.13 -1.68
CA VAL A 967 -66.73 16.74 -0.71
C VAL A 967 -65.38 15.98 -0.66
N GLN A 968 -64.25 16.66 -0.74
CA GLN A 968 -62.95 16.08 -0.75
C GLN A 968 -62.17 16.39 0.56
N ALA A 969 -61.54 15.36 1.17
CA ALA A 969 -60.78 15.49 2.40
C ALA A 969 -59.63 16.49 2.27
N GLY A 970 -58.97 16.54 1.09
CA GLY A 970 -57.86 17.48 0.83
C GLY A 970 -58.30 18.94 0.88
N LYS A 971 -59.52 19.26 0.42
CA LYS A 971 -60.10 20.64 0.50
C LYS A 971 -60.47 21.01 1.93
N ILE A 972 -61.09 20.07 2.67
CA ILE A 972 -61.47 20.30 4.08
C ILE A 972 -60.21 20.59 4.90
N VAL A 973 -59.23 19.68 4.85
CA VAL A 973 -58.04 19.81 5.69
C VAL A 973 -57.20 21.05 5.32
N GLY A 974 -57.17 21.45 4.03
CA GLY A 974 -56.49 22.64 3.56
C GLY A 974 -57.07 23.94 4.14
N LEU A 975 -58.42 24.05 4.18
CA LEU A 975 -59.11 25.19 4.74
C LEU A 975 -58.99 25.26 6.29
N LEU A 976 -59.03 24.11 6.95
CA LEU A 976 -58.80 24.01 8.39
C LEU A 976 -57.34 24.29 8.77
N ALA A 977 -56.37 23.82 7.98
CA ALA A 977 -54.97 24.07 8.22
C ALA A 977 -54.59 25.55 8.14
N ALA A 978 -55.23 26.31 7.26
CA ALA A 978 -55.01 27.76 7.17
C ALA A 978 -55.38 28.48 8.51
N LYS A 979 -56.34 27.95 9.27
CA LYS A 979 -56.79 28.50 10.57
C LYS A 979 -55.83 28.20 11.72
N VAL A 980 -54.93 27.24 11.54
CA VAL A 980 -53.89 26.87 12.53
C VAL A 980 -52.49 27.18 12.04
N GLY A 981 -52.38 28.13 11.10
CA GLY A 981 -51.06 28.59 10.58
C GLY A 981 -50.29 27.54 9.80
N GLY A 982 -51.01 26.66 9.08
CA GLY A 982 -50.40 25.53 8.38
C GLY A 982 -50.88 25.35 6.95
N LYS A 983 -50.38 24.28 6.33
CA LYS A 983 -50.79 23.83 4.99
C LYS A 983 -50.99 22.33 4.99
N GLY A 984 -51.87 21.85 4.14
CA GLY A 984 -52.12 20.41 3.98
C GLY A 984 -52.83 20.07 2.70
N GLY A 985 -52.98 18.75 2.47
CA GLY A 985 -53.65 18.20 1.31
C GLY A 985 -53.61 16.68 1.37
N GLY A 986 -54.14 16.03 0.36
CA GLY A 986 -54.14 14.58 0.24
C GLY A 986 -55.17 14.08 -0.74
N ARG A 987 -55.48 12.79 -0.65
CA ARG A 987 -56.45 12.12 -1.49
C ARG A 987 -57.88 12.61 -1.20
N PRO A 988 -58.83 12.39 -2.13
CA PRO A 988 -60.22 12.78 -1.89
C PRO A 988 -60.85 12.11 -0.68
N ASP A 989 -60.44 10.89 -0.32
CA ASP A 989 -60.97 10.10 0.79
C ASP A 989 -60.20 10.31 2.13
N LEU A 990 -58.92 10.71 2.10
CA LEU A 990 -58.09 10.91 3.31
C LEU A 990 -57.03 11.96 3.04
N ALA A 991 -56.94 12.94 3.90
CA ALA A 991 -55.91 14.01 3.79
C ALA A 991 -55.43 14.48 5.14
N GLU A 992 -54.22 15.01 5.17
CA GLU A 992 -53.47 15.42 6.35
C GLU A 992 -52.94 16.84 6.23
N ALA A 993 -52.82 17.52 7.36
CA ALA A 993 -52.17 18.80 7.46
C ALA A 993 -51.40 18.96 8.77
N GLY A 994 -50.47 19.90 8.79
CA GLY A 994 -49.81 20.38 10.00
C GLY A 994 -50.03 21.86 10.15
N GLY A 995 -49.91 22.35 11.40
CA GLY A 995 -49.97 23.77 11.73
C GLY A 995 -49.08 24.12 12.92
N SER A 996 -48.90 25.41 13.18
CA SER A 996 -48.09 25.92 14.28
C SER A 996 -48.86 26.60 15.38
N ASP A 997 -50.17 26.88 15.16
CA ASP A 997 -51.04 27.55 16.15
C ASP A 997 -51.92 26.51 16.88
N VAL A 998 -51.41 26.06 18.04
CA VAL A 998 -52.13 25.11 18.91
C VAL A 998 -53.38 25.78 19.54
N ALA A 999 -53.37 27.09 19.81
CA ALA A 999 -54.49 27.81 20.40
C ALA A 999 -55.69 27.91 19.41
N GLY A 1000 -55.41 27.95 18.12
CA GLY A 1000 -56.40 27.96 17.06
C GLY A 1000 -57.05 26.60 16.77
N LEU A 1001 -56.53 25.47 17.32
CA LEU A 1001 -56.96 24.10 16.97
C LEU A 1001 -58.46 23.87 17.27
N ASP A 1002 -58.92 24.23 18.46
CA ASP A 1002 -60.35 24.01 18.86
C ASP A 1002 -61.31 24.84 17.99
N ALA A 1003 -60.97 26.10 17.69
CA ALA A 1003 -61.71 26.94 16.76
C ALA A 1003 -61.74 26.41 15.33
N ALA A 1004 -60.59 25.84 14.84
CA ALA A 1004 -60.52 25.19 13.53
C ALA A 1004 -61.44 23.96 13.48
N LEU A 1005 -61.37 23.08 14.50
CA LEU A 1005 -62.26 21.90 14.58
C LEU A 1005 -63.73 22.30 14.68
N ALA A 1006 -64.12 23.30 15.49
CA ALA A 1006 -65.50 23.80 15.57
C ALA A 1006 -65.98 24.32 14.21
N SER A 1007 -65.13 24.89 13.38
CA SER A 1007 -65.52 25.39 12.04
C SER A 1007 -65.61 24.31 10.97
N ALA A 1008 -65.29 23.04 11.26
CA ALA A 1008 -65.30 21.97 10.29
C ALA A 1008 -66.63 21.75 9.63
N LYS A 1009 -67.77 21.91 10.40
CA LYS A 1009 -69.17 21.86 9.92
C LYS A 1009 -69.43 22.95 8.86
N ASP A 1010 -69.00 24.16 9.10
CA ASP A 1010 -69.24 25.30 8.24
C ASP A 1010 -68.39 25.12 6.92
N VAL A 1011 -67.10 24.70 7.05
CA VAL A 1011 -66.22 24.35 5.91
C VAL A 1011 -66.82 23.26 5.05
N VAL A 1012 -67.37 22.22 5.63
CA VAL A 1012 -68.04 21.16 4.89
C VAL A 1012 -69.35 21.69 4.24
N GLY A 1013 -70.11 22.55 4.96
CA GLY A 1013 -71.31 23.19 4.43
C GLY A 1013 -71.07 24.07 3.19
N GLU A 1014 -69.97 24.84 3.23
CA GLU A 1014 -69.54 25.65 2.06
C GLU A 1014 -69.08 24.78 0.87
N LEU A 1015 -68.37 23.68 1.12
CA LEU A 1015 -67.92 22.78 0.05
C LEU A 1015 -69.05 21.95 -0.59
N LEU A 1016 -70.21 21.80 0.08
CA LEU A 1016 -71.39 21.14 -0.43
C LEU A 1016 -72.32 22.06 -1.32
N GLY A 1017 -71.99 23.32 -1.39
CA GLY A 1017 -72.70 24.31 -2.22
C GLY A 1017 -73.94 24.90 -1.58
#